data_21948b5c77b7d01a1dc1d254d3bb7d05
#
_entry.id   21948b5c77b7d01a1dc1d254d3bb7d05
#
_cell.length_a   1.000
_cell.length_b   1.000
_cell.length_c   1.000
_cell.angle_alpha   90.00
_cell.angle_beta   90.00
_cell.angle_gamma   90.00
#
_symmetry.space_group_name_H-M   'P 1'
#
loop_
_entity.id
_entity.type
_entity.pdbx_description
1 polymer ?
#
loop_
_entity_poly.entity_id
_entity_poly.type
_entity_poly.pdbx_seq_one_letter_code
_entity_poly.pdbx_strand_id
1 'polypeptide(L)'
;MNYSIEKVTTLIGARRIGEADAQIGWLLTDSRSLCFPEETLFFALRSSRNDGHRYIADLYRRGVRNFVVENKAIELPTSSMPDANFLIVPSPLAALQRLAERHRDEFNVPIVGITGSNGKTMVKEWLYQLLLPSQKIVRSPRSYNSQIGVPLSVWLLNEQTEVGIFEAGISQPGEMYALRDIIQPTIGVLTTLGPAHQENFRSMEEKCMEKLELMHDTAAMVYPSDNDIVSRCIRRMNYKGEKISWSMCDEKAAFFVKEVKPLTSQPSHLTSQITYIWQGEENCYTIPFIDEASIENSITCAAVALHMGLTPSQLADRMPRLEPVAMRLEVKQGQRGCVLINDSYNSDVNSLDIALDFMNRREATKKTLILSDIFQSGSTSEALYAQVSELAVKRGIDKFIGIGPELTAQADKIQIADKAFFSDVPHFLSSDVFSGLRNELILLKGARPFGFDQITEQLEQKVHETILEVNLNAVVENLNYFRSFLKPETKMVCMIKADGYGAGAVEIAKTLQDHRVDYLAVAVADEGVALRKAGITANIMIMNPEMTAFKTMFDYDLEPEVYSFRLLDALIKAARKEGITGWPVHIKFDTGMHRLGFDPVDDIFKLVDRLKHQNAIIPRSVFSHFVGSDSDGFDEFSARQFALFQEGSDKLQAAFSHHILRHMDNSAGIEHFPERQMDMCRLGIGLYGVDPYQPAAANSSLFTLHSSLKCVSTLKTTILQLRHVPAGETVGYSRKGKIERDSVIAAIPIGYADGLNRHLGNRHCYCLVKGQKAEYVGNICMDVAMIDVTDIPCVEGDQVEIFGENLPVTVLSDVLDTIPYEVLTSVSNRVKRVYFQD
;
A
#
# COMPACT_ATOMS: atom_id res chain seq x y z
N MET A 1 -9.75 -17.29 7.02
CA MET A 1 -10.38 -18.20 8.02
C MET A 1 -11.40 -17.39 8.79
N ASN A 2 -12.68 -17.76 8.75
CA ASN A 2 -13.73 -17.04 9.45
C ASN A 2 -14.16 -17.82 10.69
N TYR A 3 -14.44 -17.12 11.77
CA TYR A 3 -14.91 -17.70 13.02
C TYR A 3 -16.39 -17.35 13.23
N SER A 4 -17.19 -18.35 13.65
CA SER A 4 -18.55 -18.04 14.09
C SER A 4 -18.53 -17.11 15.29
N ILE A 5 -19.53 -16.23 15.41
CA ILE A 5 -19.66 -15.33 16.56
C ILE A 5 -19.71 -16.07 17.89
N GLU A 6 -20.23 -17.29 17.93
CA GLU A 6 -20.24 -18.15 19.12
C GLU A 6 -18.84 -18.61 19.51
N LYS A 7 -18.03 -19.05 18.52
CA LYS A 7 -16.62 -19.41 18.76
C LYS A 7 -15.87 -18.19 19.30
N VAL A 8 -16.03 -17.03 18.69
CA VAL A 8 -15.39 -15.78 19.16
C VAL A 8 -15.83 -15.45 20.58
N THR A 9 -17.13 -15.50 20.87
CA THR A 9 -17.69 -15.24 22.22
C THR A 9 -17.01 -16.13 23.27
N THR A 10 -16.85 -17.40 22.96
CA THR A 10 -16.20 -18.40 23.85
C THR A 10 -14.70 -18.09 24.01
N LEU A 11 -13.99 -17.83 22.91
CA LEU A 11 -12.56 -17.55 22.93
C LEU A 11 -12.20 -16.33 23.78
N ILE A 12 -12.98 -15.24 23.70
CA ILE A 12 -12.71 -14.02 24.48
C ILE A 12 -13.38 -14.03 25.86
N GLY A 13 -14.20 -15.03 26.17
CA GLY A 13 -14.92 -15.13 27.43
C GLY A 13 -15.96 -14.04 27.63
N ALA A 14 -16.63 -13.64 26.56
CA ALA A 14 -17.63 -12.58 26.58
C ALA A 14 -19.02 -13.08 26.97
N ARG A 15 -19.84 -12.16 27.54
CA ARG A 15 -21.28 -12.34 27.62
C ARG A 15 -21.91 -11.73 26.39
N ARG A 16 -22.54 -12.55 25.55
CA ARG A 16 -23.22 -12.08 24.33
C ARG A 16 -24.63 -11.59 24.63
N ILE A 17 -24.99 -10.46 24.03
CA ILE A 17 -26.37 -9.96 23.85
C ILE A 17 -26.60 -9.85 22.34
N GLY A 18 -27.68 -10.43 21.85
CA GLY A 18 -28.02 -10.59 20.43
C GLY A 18 -27.98 -12.07 20.02
N GLU A 19 -28.81 -12.43 19.05
CA GLU A 19 -29.00 -13.81 18.60
C GLU A 19 -28.65 -13.98 17.12
N ALA A 20 -28.28 -12.88 16.42
CA ALA A 20 -27.97 -12.92 15.01
C ALA A 20 -26.71 -13.76 14.75
N ASP A 21 -26.79 -14.75 13.86
CA ASP A 21 -25.62 -15.50 13.43
C ASP A 21 -24.68 -14.61 12.61
N ALA A 22 -23.38 -14.79 12.79
CA ALA A 22 -22.36 -14.02 12.11
C ALA A 22 -21.05 -14.80 11.96
N GLN A 23 -20.36 -14.54 10.86
CA GLN A 23 -18.99 -15.00 10.62
C GLN A 23 -18.03 -13.83 10.77
N ILE A 24 -17.01 -13.97 11.59
CA ILE A 24 -16.03 -12.94 11.87
C ILE A 24 -14.75 -13.25 11.11
N GLY A 25 -14.43 -12.42 10.13
CA GLY A 25 -13.21 -12.46 9.33
C GLY A 25 -12.31 -11.26 9.55
N TRP A 26 -12.86 -10.14 10.04
CA TRP A 26 -12.15 -8.89 10.17
C TRP A 26 -12.27 -8.30 11.57
N LEU A 27 -11.13 -7.81 12.12
CA LEU A 27 -11.09 -7.10 13.39
C LEU A 27 -10.90 -5.61 13.14
N LEU A 28 -11.72 -4.78 13.76
CA LEU A 28 -11.72 -3.33 13.60
C LEU A 28 -11.57 -2.63 14.95
N THR A 29 -10.67 -1.65 15.01
CA THR A 29 -10.46 -0.78 16.19
C THR A 29 -10.57 0.71 15.85
N ASP A 30 -10.55 1.06 14.55
CA ASP A 30 -10.71 2.42 14.05
C ASP A 30 -11.85 2.45 13.01
N SER A 31 -12.90 3.20 13.28
CA SER A 31 -14.10 3.29 12.43
C SER A 31 -13.82 3.80 11.01
N ARG A 32 -12.71 4.51 10.80
CA ARG A 32 -12.29 5.03 9.50
C ARG A 32 -11.76 3.93 8.58
N SER A 33 -11.23 2.84 9.17
CA SER A 33 -10.64 1.71 8.45
C SER A 33 -11.64 0.57 8.19
N LEU A 34 -12.95 0.83 8.19
CA LEU A 34 -13.97 -0.17 7.95
C LEU A 34 -13.94 -0.65 6.49
N CYS A 35 -13.69 -1.95 6.29
CA CYS A 35 -13.58 -2.58 4.97
C CYS A 35 -14.65 -3.65 4.70
N PHE A 36 -15.03 -4.42 5.71
CA PHE A 36 -15.90 -5.59 5.59
C PHE A 36 -17.00 -5.53 6.65
N PRO A 37 -18.06 -4.71 6.46
CA PRO A 37 -19.05 -4.45 7.52
C PRO A 37 -19.65 -5.71 8.14
N GLU A 38 -20.06 -6.68 7.32
CA GLU A 38 -20.78 -7.89 7.77
C GLU A 38 -19.87 -8.86 8.53
N GLU A 39 -18.60 -8.99 8.13
CA GLU A 39 -17.62 -9.87 8.78
C GLU A 39 -16.85 -9.16 9.91
N THR A 40 -17.11 -7.88 10.14
CA THR A 40 -16.36 -7.07 11.10
C THR A 40 -16.83 -7.32 12.53
N LEU A 41 -15.86 -7.55 13.41
CA LEU A 41 -15.98 -7.42 14.84
C LEU A 41 -15.28 -6.13 15.28
N PHE A 42 -16.05 -5.15 15.71
CA PHE A 42 -15.51 -3.87 16.18
C PHE A 42 -15.21 -3.92 17.67
N PHE A 43 -13.99 -3.57 18.04
CA PHE A 43 -13.56 -3.43 19.44
C PHE A 43 -13.66 -1.97 19.87
N ALA A 44 -14.60 -1.64 20.73
CA ALA A 44 -14.79 -0.29 21.27
C ALA A 44 -13.72 0.03 22.33
N LEU A 45 -12.51 0.34 21.86
CA LEU A 45 -11.37 0.66 22.73
C LEU A 45 -11.53 2.02 23.39
N ARG A 46 -11.10 2.13 24.65
CA ARG A 46 -11.06 3.38 25.40
C ARG A 46 -9.63 3.81 25.70
N SER A 47 -9.33 5.06 25.49
CA SER A 47 -8.07 5.70 25.85
C SER A 47 -8.31 7.00 26.59
N SER A 48 -7.27 7.65 27.09
CA SER A 48 -7.38 8.97 27.73
C SER A 48 -7.91 10.08 26.82
N ARG A 49 -7.83 9.89 25.49
CA ARG A 49 -8.23 10.90 24.49
C ARG A 49 -9.45 10.54 23.67
N ASN A 50 -9.86 9.26 23.65
CA ASN A 50 -10.94 8.80 22.78
C ASN A 50 -11.68 7.60 23.39
N ASP A 51 -13.01 7.51 23.13
CA ASP A 51 -13.86 6.40 23.52
C ASP A 51 -14.52 5.79 22.28
N GLY A 52 -14.11 4.57 21.94
CA GLY A 52 -14.61 3.83 20.77
C GLY A 52 -16.11 3.56 20.78
N HIS A 53 -16.74 3.54 21.96
CA HIS A 53 -18.20 3.31 22.07
C HIS A 53 -19.03 4.38 21.35
N ARG A 54 -18.50 5.58 21.16
CA ARG A 54 -19.18 6.67 20.43
C ARG A 54 -19.41 6.37 18.96
N TYR A 55 -18.64 5.45 18.38
CA TYR A 55 -18.69 5.12 16.96
C TYR A 55 -19.64 3.94 16.65
N ILE A 56 -20.20 3.27 17.65
CA ILE A 56 -21.06 2.09 17.48
C ILE A 56 -22.28 2.41 16.61
N ALA A 57 -22.98 3.53 16.89
CA ALA A 57 -24.15 3.92 16.14
C ALA A 57 -23.86 4.23 14.66
N ASP A 58 -22.70 4.85 14.39
CA ASP A 58 -22.27 5.12 13.02
C ASP A 58 -21.88 3.83 12.29
N LEU A 59 -21.10 2.99 12.93
CA LEU A 59 -20.69 1.69 12.35
C LEU A 59 -21.89 0.78 12.10
N TYR A 60 -22.90 0.79 12.99
CA TYR A 60 -24.13 0.04 12.77
C TYR A 60 -24.88 0.52 11.52
N ARG A 61 -25.00 1.83 11.30
CA ARG A 61 -25.57 2.40 10.07
C ARG A 61 -24.79 2.02 8.82
N ARG A 62 -23.47 1.81 8.96
CA ARG A 62 -22.56 1.38 7.89
C ARG A 62 -22.50 -0.14 7.72
N GLY A 63 -23.38 -0.89 8.38
CA GLY A 63 -23.56 -2.34 8.19
C GLY A 63 -22.84 -3.24 9.19
N VAL A 64 -22.03 -2.72 10.13
CA VAL A 64 -21.42 -3.53 11.18
C VAL A 64 -22.47 -4.03 12.15
N ARG A 65 -22.40 -5.31 12.51
CA ARG A 65 -23.37 -5.97 13.39
C ARG A 65 -22.75 -6.56 14.67
N ASN A 66 -21.43 -6.61 14.77
CA ASN A 66 -20.77 -7.27 15.89
C ASN A 66 -19.83 -6.31 16.62
N PHE A 67 -20.04 -6.13 17.92
CA PHE A 67 -19.36 -5.13 18.74
C PHE A 67 -18.84 -5.75 20.04
N VAL A 68 -17.56 -5.55 20.35
CA VAL A 68 -16.97 -5.86 21.66
C VAL A 68 -16.97 -4.58 22.50
N VAL A 69 -17.64 -4.62 23.64
CA VAL A 69 -17.89 -3.47 24.51
C VAL A 69 -17.48 -3.72 25.94
N GLU A 70 -17.14 -2.65 26.66
CA GLU A 70 -16.78 -2.73 28.09
C GLU A 70 -18.00 -2.93 28.98
N ASN A 71 -17.88 -3.76 30.04
CA ASN A 71 -18.97 -4.10 30.97
C ASN A 71 -19.55 -2.88 31.73
N LYS A 72 -18.82 -1.77 31.81
CA LYS A 72 -19.25 -0.53 32.48
C LYS A 72 -19.88 0.49 31.55
N ALA A 73 -19.99 0.19 30.28
CA ALA A 73 -20.48 1.13 29.30
C ALA A 73 -22.00 1.07 29.23
N ILE A 74 -22.64 2.16 29.53
CA ILE A 74 -23.85 2.72 28.92
C ILE A 74 -24.99 1.70 28.69
N GLU A 75 -26.21 2.12 28.86
CA GLU A 75 -27.39 1.43 28.31
C GLU A 75 -27.12 1.09 26.84
N LEU A 76 -26.89 -0.21 26.58
CA LEU A 76 -26.63 -0.68 25.22
C LEU A 76 -27.86 -0.40 24.35
N PRO A 77 -27.74 0.16 23.17
CA PRO A 77 -28.86 0.54 22.32
C PRO A 77 -29.53 -0.66 21.63
N THR A 78 -29.74 -1.74 22.36
CA THR A 78 -30.29 -3.00 21.85
C THR A 78 -31.68 -2.86 21.23
N SER A 79 -32.48 -1.94 21.71
CA SER A 79 -33.80 -1.67 21.13
C SER A 79 -33.76 -0.95 19.79
N SER A 80 -32.71 -0.18 19.52
CA SER A 80 -32.49 0.51 18.23
C SER A 80 -31.58 -0.27 17.26
N MET A 81 -31.00 -1.38 17.72
CA MET A 81 -30.07 -2.22 16.96
C MET A 81 -30.42 -3.72 17.14
N PRO A 82 -31.61 -4.16 16.67
CA PRO A 82 -32.16 -5.48 17.02
C PRO A 82 -31.38 -6.67 16.42
N ASP A 83 -30.64 -6.45 15.34
CA ASP A 83 -29.81 -7.45 14.64
C ASP A 83 -28.31 -7.36 15.01
N ALA A 84 -27.95 -6.56 16.02
CA ALA A 84 -26.58 -6.45 16.49
C ALA A 84 -26.24 -7.46 17.58
N ASN A 85 -25.00 -7.95 17.55
CA ASN A 85 -24.37 -8.71 18.63
C ASN A 85 -23.47 -7.79 19.46
N PHE A 86 -23.68 -7.76 20.75
CA PHE A 86 -22.80 -7.08 21.71
C PHE A 86 -22.11 -8.12 22.57
N LEU A 87 -20.79 -8.21 22.45
CA LEU A 87 -19.92 -9.06 23.24
C LEU A 87 -19.36 -8.25 24.41
N ILE A 88 -19.88 -8.47 25.59
CA ILE A 88 -19.56 -7.69 26.79
C ILE A 88 -18.37 -8.32 27.48
N VAL A 89 -17.31 -7.54 27.67
CA VAL A 89 -16.05 -7.96 28.28
C VAL A 89 -15.56 -6.96 29.33
N PRO A 90 -14.70 -7.36 30.29
CA PRO A 90 -14.08 -6.41 31.21
C PRO A 90 -13.15 -5.39 30.54
N SER A 91 -12.45 -5.81 29.46
CA SER A 91 -11.52 -4.98 28.70
C SER A 91 -11.54 -5.39 27.21
N PRO A 92 -12.02 -4.54 26.32
CA PRO A 92 -11.98 -4.80 24.89
C PRO A 92 -10.56 -5.01 24.34
N LEU A 93 -9.54 -4.34 24.91
CA LEU A 93 -8.14 -4.53 24.52
C LEU A 93 -7.66 -5.95 24.89
N ALA A 94 -7.92 -6.40 26.12
CA ALA A 94 -7.54 -7.75 26.54
C ALA A 94 -8.30 -8.82 25.73
N ALA A 95 -9.55 -8.55 25.37
CA ALA A 95 -10.34 -9.43 24.49
C ALA A 95 -9.75 -9.52 23.08
N LEU A 96 -9.31 -8.40 22.52
CA LEU A 96 -8.62 -8.35 21.21
C LEU A 96 -7.32 -9.18 21.25
N GLN A 97 -6.51 -8.98 22.28
CA GLN A 97 -5.25 -9.70 22.48
C GLN A 97 -5.48 -11.19 22.62
N ARG A 98 -6.43 -11.60 23.47
CA ARG A 98 -6.80 -13.00 23.68
C ARG A 98 -7.33 -13.66 22.40
N LEU A 99 -8.15 -12.95 21.62
CA LEU A 99 -8.65 -13.49 20.36
C LEU A 99 -7.50 -13.75 19.36
N ALA A 100 -6.57 -12.81 19.25
CA ALA A 100 -5.40 -12.95 18.38
C ALA A 100 -4.45 -14.06 18.86
N GLU A 101 -4.24 -14.20 20.17
CA GLU A 101 -3.49 -15.32 20.78
C GLU A 101 -4.11 -16.67 20.38
N ARG A 102 -5.42 -16.83 20.56
CA ARG A 102 -6.13 -18.05 20.19
C ARG A 102 -6.17 -18.32 18.70
N HIS A 103 -6.22 -17.27 17.88
CA HIS A 103 -6.06 -17.40 16.44
C HIS A 103 -4.66 -17.89 16.07
N ARG A 104 -3.62 -17.36 16.74
CA ARG A 104 -2.23 -17.79 16.54
C ARG A 104 -2.01 -19.26 16.84
N ASP A 105 -2.69 -19.81 17.86
CA ASP A 105 -2.61 -21.21 18.25
C ASP A 105 -3.03 -22.20 17.15
N GLU A 106 -3.83 -21.75 16.16
CA GLU A 106 -4.31 -22.58 15.05
C GLU A 106 -3.22 -22.83 13.96
N PHE A 107 -2.08 -22.13 14.02
CA PHE A 107 -1.05 -22.16 12.97
C PHE A 107 0.28 -22.69 13.50
N ASN A 108 0.80 -23.73 12.86
CA ASN A 108 2.11 -24.30 13.16
C ASN A 108 3.12 -23.94 12.05
N VAL A 109 3.41 -22.65 11.92
CA VAL A 109 4.35 -22.11 10.93
C VAL A 109 5.48 -21.35 11.63
N PRO A 110 6.67 -21.24 11.02
CA PRO A 110 7.73 -20.39 11.54
C PRO A 110 7.26 -18.95 11.69
N ILE A 111 7.51 -18.37 12.85
CA ILE A 111 7.19 -16.97 13.15
C ILE A 111 8.46 -16.25 13.60
N VAL A 112 8.80 -15.21 12.88
CA VAL A 112 9.89 -14.28 13.22
C VAL A 112 9.33 -13.12 14.03
N GLY A 113 9.69 -13.04 15.30
CA GLY A 113 9.34 -11.93 16.19
C GLY A 113 10.49 -10.94 16.27
N ILE A 114 10.28 -9.68 15.86
CA ILE A 114 11.33 -8.67 15.77
C ILE A 114 11.11 -7.59 16.83
N THR A 115 12.10 -7.36 17.68
CA THR A 115 12.12 -6.24 18.61
C THR A 115 13.45 -5.48 18.57
N GLY A 116 13.51 -4.35 19.24
CA GLY A 116 14.66 -3.46 19.28
C GLY A 116 14.25 -2.00 19.48
N SER A 117 15.21 -1.11 19.62
CA SER A 117 14.92 0.33 19.68
C SER A 117 14.70 0.90 18.28
N ASN A 118 15.62 0.64 17.36
CA ASN A 118 15.56 1.05 15.95
C ASN A 118 15.72 -0.16 15.03
N GLY A 119 15.44 -0.01 13.72
CA GLY A 119 15.66 -1.03 12.69
C GLY A 119 14.56 -2.06 12.52
N LYS A 120 13.61 -2.21 13.46
CA LYS A 120 12.55 -3.23 13.40
C LYS A 120 11.81 -3.30 12.05
N THR A 121 11.27 -2.18 11.60
CA THR A 121 10.53 -2.08 10.35
C THR A 121 11.42 -2.35 9.13
N MET A 122 12.66 -1.84 9.14
CA MET A 122 13.64 -2.12 8.08
C MET A 122 13.91 -3.62 7.98
N VAL A 123 14.25 -4.27 9.10
CA VAL A 123 14.54 -5.70 9.15
C VAL A 123 13.30 -6.52 8.72
N LYS A 124 12.10 -6.14 9.16
CA LYS A 124 10.86 -6.80 8.74
C LYS A 124 10.64 -6.71 7.22
N GLU A 125 10.73 -5.52 6.65
CA GLU A 125 10.50 -5.31 5.22
C GLU A 125 11.59 -5.96 4.36
N TRP A 126 12.85 -5.92 4.79
CA TRP A 126 13.93 -6.57 4.08
C TRP A 126 13.88 -8.10 4.19
N LEU A 127 13.55 -8.65 5.34
CA LEU A 127 13.29 -10.09 5.47
C LEU A 127 12.14 -10.53 4.55
N TYR A 128 11.08 -9.72 4.48
CA TYR A 128 9.99 -9.98 3.55
C TYR A 128 10.49 -10.00 2.09
N GLN A 129 11.28 -9.02 1.65
CA GLN A 129 11.85 -8.98 0.31
C GLN A 129 12.79 -10.18 0.03
N LEU A 130 13.58 -10.59 1.01
CA LEU A 130 14.52 -11.70 0.87
C LEU A 130 13.82 -13.07 0.79
N LEU A 131 12.76 -13.28 1.54
CA LEU A 131 12.09 -14.57 1.68
C LEU A 131 10.92 -14.75 0.69
N LEU A 132 10.25 -13.67 0.30
CA LEU A 132 9.08 -13.68 -0.58
C LEU A 132 9.23 -14.52 -1.86
N PRO A 133 10.36 -14.52 -2.59
CA PRO A 133 10.53 -15.34 -3.79
C PRO A 133 10.42 -16.85 -3.53
N SER A 134 10.47 -17.29 -2.27
CA SER A 134 10.49 -18.70 -1.88
C SER A 134 9.32 -19.12 -0.99
N GLN A 135 8.60 -18.19 -0.37
CA GLN A 135 7.64 -18.47 0.71
C GLN A 135 6.45 -17.50 0.69
N LYS A 136 5.27 -17.97 1.11
CA LYS A 136 4.08 -17.15 1.33
C LYS A 136 4.14 -16.55 2.73
N ILE A 137 4.28 -15.24 2.81
CA ILE A 137 4.59 -14.52 4.05
C ILE A 137 3.42 -13.63 4.47
N VAL A 138 3.06 -13.72 5.74
CA VAL A 138 2.24 -12.71 6.43
C VAL A 138 3.15 -11.88 7.32
N ARG A 139 3.06 -10.56 7.23
CA ARG A 139 3.84 -9.64 8.07
C ARG A 139 2.99 -8.54 8.66
N SER A 140 3.51 -7.88 9.70
CA SER A 140 2.88 -6.68 10.26
C SER A 140 2.70 -5.63 9.17
N PRO A 141 1.46 -5.16 8.92
CA PRO A 141 1.23 -4.01 8.05
C PRO A 141 1.92 -2.77 8.63
N ARG A 142 2.60 -1.98 7.80
CA ARG A 142 3.29 -0.75 8.24
C ARG A 142 4.15 -1.01 9.50
N SER A 143 3.98 -0.22 10.56
CA SER A 143 4.66 -0.41 11.86
C SER A 143 3.65 -0.80 12.95
N TYR A 144 2.77 -1.77 12.67
CA TYR A 144 1.81 -2.31 13.64
C TYR A 144 2.52 -3.18 14.69
N ASN A 145 3.19 -2.51 15.64
CA ASN A 145 4.05 -3.14 16.65
C ASN A 145 3.57 -2.92 18.09
N SER A 146 2.43 -2.24 18.29
CA SER A 146 1.86 -1.88 19.60
C SER A 146 0.92 -2.96 20.15
N GLN A 147 0.41 -2.76 21.38
CA GLN A 147 -0.58 -3.60 22.04
C GLN A 147 -1.89 -3.79 21.24
N ILE A 148 -2.18 -2.91 20.29
CA ILE A 148 -3.33 -3.02 19.37
C ILE A 148 -2.87 -3.53 18.00
N GLY A 149 -1.75 -3.03 17.50
CA GLY A 149 -1.27 -3.35 16.16
C GLY A 149 -0.83 -4.80 15.98
N VAL A 150 -0.19 -5.38 16.99
CA VAL A 150 0.26 -6.78 16.96
C VAL A 150 -0.91 -7.76 16.86
N PRO A 151 -1.98 -7.67 17.67
CA PRO A 151 -3.16 -8.51 17.51
C PRO A 151 -3.77 -8.44 16.10
N LEU A 152 -3.91 -7.23 15.55
CA LEU A 152 -4.44 -7.03 14.20
C LEU A 152 -3.52 -7.64 13.13
N SER A 153 -2.20 -7.60 13.34
CA SER A 153 -1.22 -8.21 12.43
C SER A 153 -1.27 -9.75 12.46
N VAL A 154 -1.32 -10.33 13.64
CA VAL A 154 -1.38 -11.79 13.83
C VAL A 154 -2.69 -12.36 13.30
N TRP A 155 -3.79 -11.61 13.37
CA TRP A 155 -5.08 -12.00 12.79
C TRP A 155 -5.05 -12.23 11.29
N LEU A 156 -4.04 -11.68 10.57
CA LEU A 156 -3.87 -11.88 9.13
C LEU A 156 -3.36 -13.27 8.75
N LEU A 157 -2.86 -14.06 9.70
CA LEU A 157 -2.46 -15.44 9.46
C LEU A 157 -3.64 -16.26 8.88
N ASN A 158 -3.33 -17.11 7.92
CA ASN A 158 -4.32 -17.94 7.23
C ASN A 158 -3.69 -19.28 6.80
N GLU A 159 -4.50 -20.17 6.26
CA GLU A 159 -4.09 -21.52 5.87
C GLU A 159 -3.01 -21.57 4.77
N GLN A 160 -2.81 -20.47 4.04
CA GLN A 160 -1.77 -20.37 3.02
C GLN A 160 -0.46 -19.81 3.55
N THR A 161 -0.43 -19.34 4.78
CA THR A 161 0.77 -18.73 5.37
C THR A 161 1.83 -19.79 5.61
N GLU A 162 3.03 -19.57 5.11
CA GLU A 162 4.19 -20.42 5.34
C GLU A 162 5.17 -19.80 6.34
N VAL A 163 5.20 -18.47 6.46
CA VAL A 163 6.02 -17.72 7.42
C VAL A 163 5.27 -16.48 7.90
N GLY A 164 5.34 -16.20 9.21
CA GLY A 164 4.90 -14.93 9.79
C GLY A 164 6.08 -14.06 10.21
N ILE A 165 6.02 -12.73 9.98
CA ILE A 165 7.05 -11.78 10.41
C ILE A 165 6.37 -10.63 11.14
N PHE A 166 6.54 -10.56 12.46
CA PHE A 166 5.85 -9.59 13.30
C PHE A 166 6.81 -8.73 14.11
N GLU A 167 6.50 -7.42 14.15
CA GLU A 167 7.21 -6.46 14.99
C GLU A 167 6.59 -6.37 16.38
N ALA A 168 7.42 -6.32 17.42
CA ALA A 168 7.02 -6.06 18.81
C ALA A 168 7.71 -4.80 19.33
N GLY A 169 6.92 -3.75 19.61
CA GLY A 169 7.35 -2.51 20.19
C GLY A 169 6.75 -2.31 21.58
N ILE A 170 7.57 -1.83 22.51
CA ILE A 170 7.15 -1.54 23.88
C ILE A 170 7.48 -0.10 24.25
N SER A 171 6.64 0.48 25.09
CA SER A 171 6.81 1.80 25.69
C SER A 171 6.87 1.75 27.21
N GLN A 172 6.33 0.69 27.83
CA GLN A 172 6.26 0.49 29.28
C GLN A 172 6.80 -0.88 29.68
N PRO A 173 7.34 -1.05 30.91
CA PRO A 173 7.63 -2.36 31.47
C PRO A 173 6.37 -3.24 31.55
N GLY A 174 6.54 -4.55 31.28
CA GLY A 174 5.48 -5.56 31.32
C GLY A 174 4.64 -5.69 30.02
N GLU A 175 4.85 -4.81 29.03
CA GLU A 175 4.12 -4.86 27.76
C GLU A 175 4.56 -6.04 26.86
N MET A 176 5.81 -6.48 26.96
CA MET A 176 6.35 -7.50 26.06
C MET A 176 5.75 -8.88 26.33
N TYR A 177 5.35 -9.19 27.57
CA TYR A 177 4.69 -10.47 27.88
C TYR A 177 3.43 -10.69 27.04
N ALA A 178 2.56 -9.68 26.97
CA ALA A 178 1.34 -9.78 26.17
C ALA A 178 1.65 -9.93 24.67
N LEU A 179 2.66 -9.22 24.16
CA LEU A 179 3.06 -9.31 22.75
C LEU A 179 3.69 -10.68 22.44
N ARG A 180 4.52 -11.22 23.34
CA ARG A 180 5.09 -12.56 23.22
C ARG A 180 3.99 -13.62 23.12
N ASP A 181 3.02 -13.57 24.02
CA ASP A 181 1.95 -14.55 24.08
C ASP A 181 1.04 -14.52 22.84
N ILE A 182 0.91 -13.33 22.21
CA ILE A 182 0.16 -13.18 20.96
C ILE A 182 0.99 -13.64 19.75
N ILE A 183 2.25 -13.25 19.65
CA ILE A 183 3.11 -13.57 18.49
C ILE A 183 3.55 -15.03 18.51
N GLN A 184 3.90 -15.52 19.68
CA GLN A 184 4.51 -16.85 19.91
C GLN A 184 5.60 -17.13 18.87
N PRO A 185 6.69 -16.33 18.87
CA PRO A 185 7.71 -16.45 17.85
C PRO A 185 8.50 -17.75 17.99
N THR A 186 8.86 -18.33 16.86
CA THR A 186 9.81 -19.48 16.81
C THR A 186 11.24 -18.97 16.65
N ILE A 187 11.44 -17.81 16.04
CA ILE A 187 12.71 -17.12 15.88
C ILE A 187 12.57 -15.71 16.45
N GLY A 188 13.37 -15.37 17.42
CA GLY A 188 13.45 -14.03 18.00
C GLY A 188 14.55 -13.22 17.37
N VAL A 189 14.30 -11.97 17.05
CA VAL A 189 15.29 -11.05 16.46
C VAL A 189 15.38 -9.78 17.28
N LEU A 190 16.54 -9.51 17.83
CA LEU A 190 16.88 -8.24 18.45
C LEU A 190 17.68 -7.41 17.45
N THR A 191 17.14 -6.27 17.07
CA THR A 191 17.85 -5.30 16.24
C THR A 191 18.80 -4.48 17.12
N THR A 192 18.79 -3.17 17.06
CA THR A 192 19.64 -2.32 17.90
C THR A 192 19.00 -2.00 19.25
N LEU A 193 19.80 -1.82 20.29
CA LEU A 193 19.39 -1.32 21.60
C LEU A 193 19.84 0.14 21.74
N GLY A 194 18.92 1.05 21.99
CA GLY A 194 19.17 2.47 22.13
C GLY A 194 18.21 3.19 23.09
N PRO A 195 18.35 4.49 23.33
CA PRO A 195 17.66 5.23 24.39
C PRO A 195 16.18 5.53 24.13
N ALA A 196 15.61 5.19 23.00
CA ALA A 196 14.18 5.44 22.71
C ALA A 196 13.27 4.89 23.83
N HIS A 197 12.33 5.70 24.35
CA HIS A 197 11.43 5.37 25.49
C HIS A 197 12.17 5.02 26.80
N GLN A 198 13.40 5.52 27.00
CA GLN A 198 14.21 5.22 28.20
C GLN A 198 13.58 5.77 29.49
N GLU A 199 12.79 6.83 29.38
CA GLU A 199 12.11 7.48 30.51
C GLU A 199 11.23 6.53 31.33
N ASN A 200 10.74 5.47 30.71
CA ASN A 200 9.85 4.49 31.35
C ASN A 200 10.61 3.29 31.96
N PHE A 201 11.95 3.25 31.82
CA PHE A 201 12.79 2.16 32.31
C PHE A 201 13.89 2.70 33.21
N ARG A 202 14.19 1.99 34.30
CA ARG A 202 15.20 2.39 35.30
C ARG A 202 16.63 2.31 34.77
N SER A 203 16.85 1.41 33.79
CA SER A 203 18.18 1.23 33.17
C SER A 203 18.06 0.65 31.78
N MET A 204 19.14 0.72 31.00
CA MET A 204 19.24 0.07 29.69
C MET A 204 19.20 -1.46 29.79
N GLU A 205 19.72 -2.01 30.90
CA GLU A 205 19.64 -3.44 31.17
C GLU A 205 18.19 -3.90 31.40
N GLU A 206 17.39 -3.15 32.18
CA GLU A 206 15.97 -3.46 32.41
C GLU A 206 15.20 -3.45 31.08
N LYS A 207 15.41 -2.42 30.25
CA LYS A 207 14.81 -2.30 28.93
C LYS A 207 15.24 -3.41 27.98
N CYS A 208 16.52 -3.80 28.03
CA CYS A 208 17.04 -4.91 27.25
C CYS A 208 16.35 -6.24 27.67
N MET A 209 16.28 -6.50 28.97
CA MET A 209 15.61 -7.69 29.49
C MET A 209 14.14 -7.75 29.12
N GLU A 210 13.43 -6.61 29.19
CA GLU A 210 12.04 -6.53 28.76
C GLU A 210 11.88 -6.86 27.26
N LYS A 211 12.78 -6.35 26.39
CA LYS A 211 12.77 -6.71 24.97
C LYS A 211 13.11 -8.18 24.73
N LEU A 212 14.06 -8.73 25.47
CA LEU A 212 14.47 -10.13 25.37
C LEU A 212 13.35 -11.11 25.82
N GLU A 213 12.34 -10.63 26.55
CA GLU A 213 11.19 -11.43 26.93
C GLU A 213 10.43 -11.99 25.72
N LEU A 214 10.44 -11.26 24.58
CA LEU A 214 9.89 -11.78 23.32
C LEU A 214 10.51 -13.10 22.87
N MET A 215 11.77 -13.33 23.27
CA MET A 215 12.58 -14.46 22.81
C MET A 215 12.64 -15.61 23.81
N HIS A 216 11.96 -15.48 24.96
CA HIS A 216 12.10 -16.42 26.09
C HIS A 216 11.91 -17.88 25.66
N ASP A 217 10.90 -18.16 24.85
CA ASP A 217 10.49 -19.51 24.45
C ASP A 217 10.77 -19.82 22.96
N THR A 218 11.60 -19.00 22.29
CA THR A 218 11.94 -19.22 20.87
C THR A 218 12.93 -20.37 20.69
N ALA A 219 12.86 -21.04 19.54
CA ALA A 219 13.83 -22.07 19.16
C ALA A 219 15.20 -21.47 18.82
N ALA A 220 15.23 -20.28 18.26
CA ALA A 220 16.45 -19.53 17.94
C ALA A 220 16.30 -18.04 18.25
N MET A 221 17.42 -17.37 18.56
CA MET A 221 17.49 -15.91 18.67
C MET A 221 18.66 -15.36 17.85
N VAL A 222 18.40 -14.28 17.12
CA VAL A 222 19.40 -13.52 16.36
C VAL A 222 19.65 -12.18 17.04
N TYR A 223 20.91 -11.82 17.31
CA TYR A 223 21.23 -10.60 18.04
C TYR A 223 22.65 -10.07 17.75
N PRO A 224 22.89 -8.73 17.89
CA PRO A 224 24.22 -8.12 17.85
C PRO A 224 24.99 -8.42 19.13
N SER A 225 26.13 -9.11 19.04
CA SER A 225 26.97 -9.41 20.21
C SER A 225 27.99 -8.31 20.52
N ASP A 226 28.22 -7.35 19.65
CA ASP A 226 29.13 -6.21 19.88
C ASP A 226 28.59 -5.20 20.90
N ASN A 227 27.30 -5.30 21.25
CA ASN A 227 26.72 -4.50 22.32
C ASN A 227 26.87 -5.21 23.67
N ASP A 228 27.70 -4.64 24.55
CA ASP A 228 27.99 -5.19 25.86
C ASP A 228 26.78 -5.42 26.77
N ILE A 229 25.78 -4.51 26.70
CA ILE A 229 24.55 -4.62 27.49
C ILE A 229 23.75 -5.83 27.01
N VAL A 230 23.58 -5.95 25.70
CA VAL A 230 22.86 -7.10 25.09
C VAL A 230 23.55 -8.41 25.47
N SER A 231 24.86 -8.47 25.30
CA SER A 231 25.65 -9.67 25.61
C SER A 231 25.61 -10.04 27.11
N ARG A 232 25.58 -9.07 28.02
CA ARG A 232 25.38 -9.32 29.47
C ARG A 232 23.97 -9.80 29.79
N CYS A 233 22.94 -9.19 29.20
CA CYS A 233 21.56 -9.57 29.42
C CYS A 233 21.29 -11.02 28.93
N ILE A 234 21.76 -11.35 27.73
CA ILE A 234 21.60 -12.71 27.17
C ILE A 234 22.35 -13.77 27.99
N ARG A 235 23.52 -13.45 28.59
CA ARG A 235 24.19 -14.37 29.52
C ARG A 235 23.39 -14.60 30.80
N ARG A 236 22.65 -13.61 31.28
CA ARG A 236 21.80 -13.71 32.46
C ARG A 236 20.49 -14.46 32.19
N MET A 237 20.04 -14.41 30.95
CA MET A 237 18.85 -15.09 30.51
C MET A 237 19.12 -16.60 30.43
N ASN A 238 18.31 -17.40 31.09
CA ASN A 238 18.43 -18.88 31.02
C ASN A 238 17.81 -19.41 29.71
N TYR A 239 18.31 -18.89 28.60
CA TYR A 239 17.80 -19.22 27.26
C TYR A 239 18.29 -20.58 26.78
N LYS A 240 17.38 -21.43 26.35
CA LYS A 240 17.63 -22.84 25.99
C LYS A 240 17.73 -23.06 24.47
N GLY A 241 17.27 -22.11 23.67
CA GLY A 241 17.30 -22.19 22.21
C GLY A 241 18.67 -21.90 21.60
N GLU A 242 18.75 -21.93 20.29
CA GLU A 242 19.96 -21.61 19.54
C GLU A 242 20.27 -20.12 19.60
N LYS A 243 21.51 -19.76 19.87
CA LYS A 243 22.01 -18.38 19.93
C LYS A 243 22.78 -18.06 18.66
N ILE A 244 22.23 -17.24 17.81
CA ILE A 244 22.83 -16.80 16.57
C ILE A 244 23.30 -15.36 16.75
N SER A 245 24.53 -15.22 17.30
CA SER A 245 25.17 -13.91 17.41
C SER A 245 25.72 -13.47 16.06
N TRP A 246 25.61 -12.16 15.77
CA TRP A 246 26.43 -11.56 14.75
C TRP A 246 27.37 -10.51 15.34
N SER A 247 28.53 -10.35 14.71
CA SER A 247 29.57 -9.44 15.19
C SER A 247 30.45 -8.96 14.05
N MET A 248 30.94 -7.71 14.18
CA MET A 248 32.00 -7.14 13.34
C MET A 248 33.38 -7.22 14.04
N CYS A 249 33.40 -7.65 15.31
CA CYS A 249 34.60 -7.62 16.15
C CYS A 249 35.02 -9.00 16.67
N ASP A 250 34.05 -9.92 16.93
CA ASP A 250 34.31 -11.23 17.52
C ASP A 250 34.20 -12.35 16.47
N GLU A 251 35.34 -12.93 16.09
CA GLU A 251 35.43 -14.04 15.14
C GLU A 251 34.68 -15.32 15.58
N LYS A 252 34.31 -15.40 16.86
CA LYS A 252 33.55 -16.53 17.41
C LYS A 252 32.03 -16.39 17.24
N ALA A 253 31.58 -15.24 16.76
CA ALA A 253 30.15 -15.06 16.48
C ALA A 253 29.67 -16.06 15.41
N ALA A 254 28.44 -16.53 15.53
CA ALA A 254 27.83 -17.45 14.55
C ALA A 254 27.81 -16.86 13.12
N PHE A 255 27.60 -15.56 13.03
CA PHE A 255 27.74 -14.78 11.80
C PHE A 255 28.79 -13.71 12.02
N PHE A 256 30.01 -13.94 11.56
CA PHE A 256 31.11 -12.99 11.71
C PHE A 256 31.30 -12.17 10.46
N VAL A 257 31.24 -10.85 10.59
CA VAL A 257 31.53 -9.91 9.49
C VAL A 257 33.01 -9.62 9.48
N LYS A 258 33.70 -10.17 8.47
CA LYS A 258 35.15 -10.02 8.32
C LYS A 258 35.54 -8.64 7.78
N GLU A 259 34.74 -8.10 6.85
CA GLU A 259 35.05 -6.83 6.21
C GLU A 259 33.78 -6.19 5.60
N VAL A 260 33.71 -4.87 5.69
CA VAL A 260 32.73 -4.03 4.99
C VAL A 260 33.47 -3.07 4.08
N LYS A 261 33.28 -3.16 2.77
CA LYS A 261 33.90 -2.28 1.77
C LYS A 261 32.87 -1.45 1.04
N PRO A 262 32.98 -0.11 1.02
CA PRO A 262 32.21 0.69 0.09
C PRO A 262 32.70 0.45 -1.35
N LEU A 263 31.77 0.21 -2.27
CA LEU A 263 32.06 0.06 -3.69
C LEU A 263 31.56 1.31 -4.42
N THR A 264 32.48 2.06 -5.01
CA THR A 264 32.20 3.27 -5.78
C THR A 264 32.40 2.97 -7.26
N SER A 265 31.36 2.49 -7.94
CA SER A 265 31.44 2.29 -9.40
C SER A 265 30.95 3.51 -10.21
N GLN A 266 30.13 4.37 -9.63
CA GLN A 266 29.72 5.68 -10.19
C GLN A 266 29.22 6.58 -9.02
N PRO A 267 29.29 7.91 -9.12
CA PRO A 267 28.82 8.83 -8.06
C PRO A 267 27.35 8.70 -7.69
N SER A 268 26.54 8.09 -8.54
CA SER A 268 25.09 7.91 -8.35
C SER A 268 24.68 6.58 -7.68
N HIS A 269 25.62 5.60 -7.55
CA HIS A 269 25.30 4.28 -7.00
C HIS A 269 26.35 3.88 -5.94
N LEU A 270 26.10 4.31 -4.72
CA LEU A 270 26.89 3.94 -3.55
C LEU A 270 26.40 2.62 -2.99
N THR A 271 27.24 1.58 -3.03
CA THR A 271 26.91 0.24 -2.50
C THR A 271 27.97 -0.20 -1.50
N SER A 272 27.60 -1.10 -0.59
CA SER A 272 28.55 -1.75 0.33
C SER A 272 28.63 -3.23 0.04
N GLN A 273 29.85 -3.76 0.03
CA GLN A 273 30.12 -5.20 0.01
C GLN A 273 30.43 -5.65 1.44
N ILE A 274 29.72 -6.67 1.88
CA ILE A 274 29.89 -7.31 3.18
C ILE A 274 30.47 -8.70 2.97
N THR A 275 31.68 -8.94 3.48
CA THR A 275 32.31 -10.28 3.54
C THR A 275 32.08 -10.85 4.93
N TYR A 276 31.58 -12.07 5.00
CA TYR A 276 31.19 -12.70 6.26
C TYR A 276 31.59 -14.18 6.31
N ILE A 277 31.68 -14.72 7.52
CA ILE A 277 31.87 -16.16 7.78
C ILE A 277 30.57 -16.70 8.40
N TRP A 278 30.04 -17.73 7.81
CA TRP A 278 28.86 -18.48 8.27
C TRP A 278 29.14 -19.99 8.19
N GLN A 279 28.95 -20.69 9.29
CA GLN A 279 29.25 -22.14 9.39
C GLN A 279 30.67 -22.53 8.93
N GLY A 280 31.62 -21.63 9.14
CA GLY A 280 33.04 -21.82 8.79
C GLY A 280 33.39 -21.49 7.33
N GLU A 281 32.42 -21.11 6.50
CA GLU A 281 32.64 -20.73 5.10
C GLU A 281 32.62 -19.23 4.92
N GLU A 282 33.57 -18.71 4.15
CA GLU A 282 33.65 -17.28 3.78
C GLU A 282 32.77 -17.01 2.56
N ASN A 283 31.87 -16.05 2.67
CA ASN A 283 30.94 -15.63 1.67
C ASN A 283 30.85 -14.11 1.60
N CYS A 284 30.22 -13.55 0.56
CA CYS A 284 29.97 -12.12 0.46
C CYS A 284 28.64 -11.80 -0.18
N TYR A 285 28.08 -10.63 0.14
CA TYR A 285 26.95 -10.03 -0.57
C TYR A 285 27.15 -8.52 -0.69
N THR A 286 26.38 -7.88 -1.55
CA THR A 286 26.36 -6.42 -1.70
C THR A 286 24.98 -5.89 -1.35
N ILE A 287 24.93 -4.63 -0.83
CA ILE A 287 23.68 -3.90 -0.58
C ILE A 287 23.75 -2.52 -1.24
N PRO A 288 22.61 -1.96 -1.68
CA PRO A 288 22.56 -0.62 -2.29
C PRO A 288 22.53 0.50 -1.23
N PHE A 289 23.23 0.33 -0.10
CA PHE A 289 23.30 1.26 1.01
C PHE A 289 24.74 1.34 1.54
N ILE A 290 25.11 2.48 2.15
CA ILE A 290 26.45 2.70 2.70
C ILE A 290 26.46 3.10 4.17
N ASP A 291 25.32 3.42 4.76
CA ASP A 291 25.20 3.83 6.15
C ASP A 291 25.29 2.64 7.11
N GLU A 292 25.77 2.93 8.32
CA GLU A 292 26.00 1.92 9.34
C GLU A 292 24.72 1.20 9.77
N ALA A 293 23.61 1.92 9.93
CA ALA A 293 22.34 1.34 10.33
C ALA A 293 21.79 0.37 9.26
N SER A 294 21.92 0.70 7.98
CA SER A 294 21.54 -0.19 6.88
C SER A 294 22.46 -1.42 6.81
N ILE A 295 23.77 -1.24 7.06
CA ILE A 295 24.71 -2.35 7.12
C ILE A 295 24.34 -3.31 8.26
N GLU A 296 24.13 -2.82 9.50
CA GLU A 296 23.72 -3.65 10.65
C GLU A 296 22.37 -4.36 10.44
N ASN A 297 21.39 -3.64 9.88
CA ASN A 297 20.09 -4.25 9.55
C ASN A 297 20.24 -5.33 8.48
N SER A 298 21.10 -5.14 7.48
CA SER A 298 21.37 -6.16 6.44
C SER A 298 22.05 -7.40 7.02
N ILE A 299 22.98 -7.23 7.97
CA ILE A 299 23.64 -8.33 8.68
C ILE A 299 22.62 -9.13 9.49
N THR A 300 21.75 -8.42 10.21
CA THR A 300 20.64 -9.05 10.95
C THR A 300 19.75 -9.86 10.01
N CYS A 301 19.35 -9.28 8.88
CA CYS A 301 18.54 -9.97 7.86
C CYS A 301 19.26 -11.18 7.26
N ALA A 302 20.57 -11.05 6.98
CA ALA A 302 21.37 -12.15 6.44
C ALA A 302 21.42 -13.35 7.42
N ALA A 303 21.70 -13.09 8.69
CA ALA A 303 21.75 -14.12 9.73
C ALA A 303 20.40 -14.85 9.86
N VAL A 304 19.28 -14.12 9.87
CA VAL A 304 17.92 -14.71 9.93
C VAL A 304 17.63 -15.52 8.67
N ALA A 305 17.89 -14.95 7.49
CA ALA A 305 17.56 -15.59 6.22
C ALA A 305 18.35 -16.89 5.99
N LEU A 306 19.64 -16.90 6.34
CA LEU A 306 20.48 -18.10 6.28
C LEU A 306 20.02 -19.18 7.28
N HIS A 307 19.65 -18.77 8.51
CA HIS A 307 19.09 -19.70 9.49
C HIS A 307 17.75 -20.29 9.03
N MET A 308 16.94 -19.52 8.30
CA MET A 308 15.69 -19.98 7.69
C MET A 308 15.88 -20.81 6.41
N GLY A 309 17.12 -21.09 6.01
CA GLY A 309 17.43 -22.00 4.93
C GLY A 309 17.72 -21.35 3.57
N LEU A 310 17.85 -20.02 3.47
CA LEU A 310 18.43 -19.41 2.27
C LEU A 310 19.88 -19.85 2.12
N THR A 311 20.28 -20.17 0.89
CA THR A 311 21.69 -20.44 0.61
C THR A 311 22.48 -19.10 0.50
N PRO A 312 23.81 -19.12 0.76
CA PRO A 312 24.65 -17.93 0.55
C PRO A 312 24.55 -17.36 -0.88
N SER A 313 24.39 -18.20 -1.87
CA SER A 313 24.20 -17.80 -3.27
C SER A 313 22.88 -17.04 -3.48
N GLN A 314 21.77 -17.54 -2.91
CA GLN A 314 20.47 -16.86 -2.98
C GLN A 314 20.50 -15.52 -2.23
N LEU A 315 21.20 -15.49 -1.09
CA LEU A 315 21.38 -14.26 -0.33
C LEU A 315 22.14 -13.22 -1.15
N ALA A 316 23.26 -13.60 -1.77
CA ALA A 316 24.07 -12.73 -2.62
C ALA A 316 23.32 -12.20 -3.85
N ASP A 317 22.38 -12.97 -4.41
CA ASP A 317 21.53 -12.54 -5.53
C ASP A 317 20.43 -11.57 -5.09
N ARG A 318 19.86 -11.75 -3.90
CA ARG A 318 18.69 -10.97 -3.41
C ARG A 318 19.07 -9.68 -2.70
N MET A 319 20.15 -9.65 -1.93
CA MET A 319 20.61 -8.49 -1.17
C MET A 319 20.83 -7.21 -2.01
N PRO A 320 21.40 -7.26 -3.23
CA PRO A 320 21.55 -6.09 -4.07
C PRO A 320 20.23 -5.44 -4.52
N ARG A 321 19.14 -6.18 -4.42
CA ARG A 321 17.79 -5.75 -4.87
C ARG A 321 16.95 -5.18 -3.73
N LEU A 322 17.51 -5.05 -2.53
CA LEU A 322 16.80 -4.46 -1.40
C LEU A 322 16.42 -3.02 -1.69
N GLU A 323 15.15 -2.72 -1.49
CA GLU A 323 14.60 -1.39 -1.70
C GLU A 323 14.61 -0.59 -0.39
N PRO A 324 14.78 0.75 -0.46
CA PRO A 324 14.58 1.62 0.69
C PRO A 324 13.15 1.48 1.23
N VAL A 325 13.03 1.57 2.54
CA VAL A 325 11.72 1.61 3.19
C VAL A 325 11.25 3.06 3.24
N ALA A 326 10.07 3.35 2.71
CA ALA A 326 9.53 4.69 2.64
C ALA A 326 9.58 5.44 4.00
N MET A 327 9.91 6.74 3.98
CA MET A 327 10.06 7.61 5.15
C MET A 327 11.14 7.15 6.17
N ARG A 328 12.13 6.36 5.72
CA ARG A 328 13.26 5.87 6.52
C ARG A 328 14.56 6.12 5.77
N LEU A 329 15.24 7.25 6.05
CA LEU A 329 16.48 7.68 5.37
C LEU A 329 16.36 7.68 3.83
N GLU A 330 15.16 7.96 3.32
CA GLU A 330 14.88 7.99 1.89
C GLU A 330 15.53 9.20 1.24
N VAL A 331 16.34 8.99 0.20
CA VAL A 331 17.03 10.08 -0.50
C VAL A 331 16.27 10.46 -1.75
N LYS A 332 15.93 11.75 -1.87
CA LYS A 332 15.20 12.33 -3.01
C LYS A 332 15.96 13.53 -3.57
N GLN A 333 15.82 13.75 -4.88
CA GLN A 333 16.26 15.01 -5.46
C GLN A 333 15.27 16.13 -5.08
N GLY A 334 15.77 17.22 -4.59
CA GLY A 334 14.96 18.39 -4.24
C GLY A 334 15.01 19.47 -5.32
N GLN A 335 14.08 20.39 -5.23
CA GLN A 335 14.05 21.59 -6.08
C GLN A 335 15.28 22.48 -5.80
N ARG A 336 15.59 23.37 -6.72
CA ARG A 336 16.66 24.40 -6.59
C ARG A 336 18.02 23.80 -6.23
N GLY A 337 18.33 22.60 -6.74
CA GLY A 337 19.59 21.92 -6.49
C GLY A 337 19.75 21.32 -5.09
N CYS A 338 18.67 21.22 -4.31
CA CYS A 338 18.69 20.54 -3.02
C CYS A 338 18.66 19.02 -3.19
N VAL A 339 19.21 18.31 -2.20
CA VAL A 339 19.05 16.87 -2.02
C VAL A 339 18.37 16.65 -0.68
N LEU A 340 17.30 15.87 -0.67
CA LEU A 340 16.50 15.62 0.53
C LEU A 340 16.82 14.24 1.09
N ILE A 341 16.97 14.15 2.40
CA ILE A 341 16.96 12.90 3.16
C ILE A 341 15.70 12.92 4.00
N ASN A 342 14.71 12.09 3.63
CA ASN A 342 13.44 12.01 4.36
C ASN A 342 13.52 10.90 5.42
N ASP A 343 13.48 11.28 6.69
CA ASP A 343 13.40 10.40 7.87
C ASP A 343 12.37 10.94 8.87
N SER A 344 11.16 11.19 8.38
CA SER A 344 10.11 11.93 9.08
C SER A 344 9.08 11.05 9.80
N TYR A 345 9.42 9.81 10.14
CA TYR A 345 8.52 8.90 10.83
C TYR A 345 8.64 8.92 12.36
N ASN A 346 9.88 8.87 12.89
CA ASN A 346 10.20 8.94 14.31
C ASN A 346 11.15 10.08 14.59
N SER A 347 10.99 10.73 15.75
CA SER A 347 11.90 11.77 16.21
C SER A 347 12.33 11.47 17.64
N ASP A 348 13.51 10.87 17.78
CA ASP A 348 14.25 10.65 19.02
C ASP A 348 15.74 10.94 18.79
N VAL A 349 16.50 11.19 19.85
CA VAL A 349 17.92 11.63 19.76
C VAL A 349 18.81 10.58 19.07
N ASN A 350 18.58 9.30 19.34
CA ASN A 350 19.39 8.24 18.74
C ASN A 350 19.09 8.06 17.24
N SER A 351 17.82 8.09 16.86
CA SER A 351 17.45 8.07 15.45
C SER A 351 17.88 9.33 14.71
N LEU A 352 17.99 10.47 15.40
CA LEU A 352 18.57 11.69 14.87
C LEU A 352 20.08 11.52 14.61
N ASP A 353 20.83 10.92 15.54
CA ASP A 353 22.28 10.68 15.34
C ASP A 353 22.54 9.76 14.14
N ILE A 354 21.74 8.68 13.99
CA ILE A 354 21.80 7.78 12.83
C ILE A 354 21.52 8.56 11.52
N ALA A 355 20.51 9.41 11.52
CA ALA A 355 20.14 10.18 10.33
C ALA A 355 21.22 11.24 9.99
N LEU A 356 21.81 11.85 10.97
CA LEU A 356 22.92 12.80 10.81
C LEU A 356 24.20 12.09 10.34
N ASP A 357 24.49 10.88 10.84
CA ASP A 357 25.60 10.06 10.32
C ASP A 357 25.41 9.71 8.85
N PHE A 358 24.19 9.28 8.49
CA PHE A 358 23.82 9.03 7.10
C PHE A 358 24.02 10.26 6.20
N MET A 359 23.59 11.44 6.69
CA MET A 359 23.79 12.72 6.01
C MET A 359 25.28 13.04 5.85
N ASN A 360 26.09 12.74 6.87
CA ASN A 360 27.49 13.11 6.92
C ASN A 360 28.39 12.34 5.94
N ARG A 361 27.98 11.13 5.55
CA ARG A 361 28.66 10.29 4.55
C ARG A 361 28.45 10.79 3.12
N ARG A 362 27.68 11.86 2.94
CA ARG A 362 27.40 12.48 1.64
C ARG A 362 28.13 13.82 1.53
N GLU A 363 28.77 14.04 0.40
CA GLU A 363 29.41 15.32 0.10
C GLU A 363 28.33 16.39 -0.20
N ALA A 364 28.39 17.49 0.49
CA ALA A 364 27.54 18.65 0.29
C ALA A 364 28.24 19.93 0.74
N THR A 365 27.97 21.00 0.01
CA THR A 365 28.51 22.33 0.32
C THR A 365 27.83 22.98 1.52
N LYS A 366 26.58 22.64 1.77
CA LYS A 366 25.79 23.11 2.91
C LYS A 366 24.83 21.99 3.39
N LYS A 367 24.80 21.76 4.71
CA LYS A 367 23.95 20.76 5.38
C LYS A 367 22.92 21.46 6.24
N THR A 368 21.66 21.19 5.96
CA THR A 368 20.52 21.76 6.67
C THR A 368 19.73 20.67 7.38
N LEU A 369 19.50 20.83 8.68
CA LEU A 369 18.62 19.99 9.46
C LEU A 369 17.28 20.68 9.67
N ILE A 370 16.19 20.04 9.27
CA ILE A 370 14.81 20.43 9.60
C ILE A 370 14.29 19.41 10.60
N LEU A 371 14.02 19.84 11.83
CA LEU A 371 13.67 18.98 12.96
C LEU A 371 12.33 19.40 13.57
N SER A 372 11.45 18.41 13.87
CA SER A 372 10.26 18.65 14.70
C SER A 372 10.56 18.53 16.19
N ASP A 373 9.60 18.88 17.04
CA ASP A 373 9.68 18.54 18.46
C ASP A 373 9.93 17.04 18.65
N ILE A 374 10.74 16.71 19.66
CA ILE A 374 11.07 15.35 20.06
C ILE A 374 10.24 14.99 21.29
N PHE A 375 9.40 13.96 21.15
CA PHE A 375 8.56 13.47 22.24
C PHE A 375 9.22 12.30 22.99
N GLN A 376 8.91 12.17 24.29
CA GLN A 376 9.26 11.00 25.11
C GLN A 376 10.77 10.73 25.22
N SER A 377 11.55 11.75 25.52
CA SER A 377 13.02 11.64 25.65
C SER A 377 13.51 11.23 27.04
N GLY A 378 12.66 11.33 28.08
CA GLY A 378 13.03 11.09 29.46
C GLY A 378 13.93 12.17 30.10
N SER A 379 14.26 13.20 29.33
CA SER A 379 15.07 14.34 29.75
C SER A 379 14.20 15.60 29.88
N THR A 380 14.68 16.59 30.66
CA THR A 380 14.03 17.93 30.59
C THR A 380 14.20 18.50 29.17
N SER A 381 13.23 19.28 28.68
CA SER A 381 13.28 19.89 27.35
C SER A 381 14.58 20.67 27.14
N GLU A 382 15.08 21.36 28.18
CA GLU A 382 16.32 22.10 28.13
C GLU A 382 17.57 21.20 27.90
N ALA A 383 17.67 20.09 28.62
CA ALA A 383 18.78 19.14 28.49
C ALA A 383 18.72 18.41 27.13
N LEU A 384 17.52 18.06 26.68
CA LEU A 384 17.25 17.41 25.41
C LEU A 384 17.76 18.28 24.23
N TYR A 385 17.33 19.54 24.17
CA TYR A 385 17.70 20.39 23.03
C TYR A 385 19.12 20.91 23.10
N ALA A 386 19.75 20.96 24.30
CA ALA A 386 21.19 21.14 24.41
C ALA A 386 21.95 19.95 23.80
N GLN A 387 21.53 18.71 24.07
CA GLN A 387 22.10 17.51 23.46
C GLN A 387 21.87 17.45 21.93
N VAL A 388 20.69 17.82 21.45
CA VAL A 388 20.40 17.95 20.00
C VAL A 388 21.34 18.96 19.35
N SER A 389 21.57 20.11 20.01
CA SER A 389 22.49 21.15 19.53
C SER A 389 23.93 20.65 19.45
N GLU A 390 24.40 19.98 20.50
CA GLU A 390 25.75 19.39 20.54
C GLU A 390 25.97 18.38 19.42
N LEU A 391 24.96 17.50 19.21
CA LEU A 391 24.99 16.50 18.18
C LEU A 391 25.01 17.13 16.77
N ALA A 392 24.16 18.11 16.52
CA ALA A 392 24.10 18.80 15.23
C ALA A 392 25.41 19.56 14.92
N VAL A 393 26.02 20.22 15.92
CA VAL A 393 27.32 20.88 15.77
C VAL A 393 28.42 19.84 15.50
N LYS A 394 28.47 18.74 16.26
CA LYS A 394 29.45 17.65 16.08
C LYS A 394 29.37 17.03 14.68
N ARG A 395 28.17 16.94 14.13
CA ARG A 395 27.90 16.39 12.81
C ARG A 395 27.99 17.42 11.67
N GLY A 396 28.41 18.65 11.96
CA GLY A 396 28.70 19.69 10.97
C GLY A 396 27.47 20.22 10.24
N ILE A 397 26.37 20.44 10.96
CA ILE A 397 25.17 21.08 10.41
C ILE A 397 25.40 22.59 10.31
N ASP A 398 25.23 23.14 9.10
CA ASP A 398 25.42 24.57 8.82
C ASP A 398 24.15 25.38 9.13
N LYS A 399 22.96 24.80 8.92
CA LYS A 399 21.69 25.47 9.14
C LYS A 399 20.72 24.57 9.92
N PHE A 400 20.03 25.14 10.90
CA PHE A 400 19.07 24.45 11.73
C PHE A 400 17.68 25.09 11.61
N ILE A 401 16.66 24.30 11.27
CA ILE A 401 15.27 24.76 11.20
C ILE A 401 14.46 23.91 12.19
N GLY A 402 13.92 24.54 13.24
CA GLY A 402 13.07 23.91 14.23
C GLY A 402 11.61 24.14 13.96
N ILE A 403 10.79 23.10 14.02
CA ILE A 403 9.34 23.19 13.81
C ILE A 403 8.62 22.56 15.00
N GLY A 404 7.92 23.37 15.75
CA GLY A 404 7.15 22.97 16.92
C GLY A 404 7.28 23.94 18.08
N PRO A 405 6.29 23.91 19.00
CA PRO A 405 6.26 24.83 20.13
C PRO A 405 7.40 24.62 21.13
N GLU A 406 7.82 23.35 21.38
CA GLU A 406 8.92 23.06 22.31
C GLU A 406 10.27 23.52 21.76
N LEU A 407 10.59 23.20 20.52
CA LEU A 407 11.81 23.66 19.83
C LEU A 407 11.87 25.19 19.78
N THR A 408 10.74 25.84 19.49
CA THR A 408 10.67 27.31 19.46
C THR A 408 10.95 27.90 20.86
N ALA A 409 10.43 27.30 21.93
CA ALA A 409 10.67 27.73 23.29
C ALA A 409 12.12 27.55 23.76
N GLN A 410 12.86 26.61 23.17
CA GLN A 410 14.25 26.28 23.49
C GLN A 410 15.26 26.73 22.40
N ALA A 411 14.88 27.71 21.58
CA ALA A 411 15.68 28.22 20.48
C ALA A 411 17.05 28.74 20.91
N ASP A 412 17.20 29.22 22.18
CA ASP A 412 18.44 29.68 22.78
C ASP A 412 19.45 28.55 23.02
N LYS A 413 19.02 27.29 23.15
CA LYS A 413 19.88 26.12 23.35
C LYS A 413 20.57 25.67 22.07
N ILE A 414 20.03 26.00 20.92
CA ILE A 414 20.64 25.65 19.64
C ILE A 414 21.77 26.59 19.31
N GLN A 415 23.00 26.06 19.22
CA GLN A 415 24.24 26.84 19.05
C GLN A 415 24.69 27.00 17.59
N ILE A 416 23.86 26.60 16.62
CA ILE A 416 24.11 26.82 15.20
C ILE A 416 23.77 28.27 14.86
N ALA A 417 24.67 28.95 14.13
CA ALA A 417 24.52 30.37 13.81
C ALA A 417 23.38 30.67 12.84
N ASP A 418 23.23 29.86 11.76
CA ASP A 418 22.10 29.96 10.80
C ASP A 418 20.95 29.09 11.31
N LYS A 419 20.01 29.71 12.02
CA LYS A 419 18.86 28.99 12.59
C LYS A 419 17.55 29.75 12.45
N ALA A 420 16.45 29.00 12.30
CA ALA A 420 15.09 29.54 12.24
C ALA A 420 14.11 28.60 12.97
N PHE A 421 13.04 29.16 13.55
CA PHE A 421 12.06 28.39 14.30
C PHE A 421 10.63 28.79 13.89
N PHE A 422 9.76 27.78 13.81
CA PHE A 422 8.36 27.94 13.40
C PHE A 422 7.45 27.14 14.32
N SER A 423 6.23 27.63 14.54
CA SER A 423 5.22 26.93 15.34
C SER A 423 4.73 25.63 14.71
N ASP A 424 4.67 25.60 13.38
CA ASP A 424 4.14 24.50 12.60
C ASP A 424 4.62 24.54 11.15
N VAL A 425 4.28 23.48 10.38
CA VAL A 425 4.69 23.31 8.98
C VAL A 425 4.10 24.40 8.06
N PRO A 426 2.79 24.78 8.13
CA PRO A 426 2.24 25.85 7.30
C PRO A 426 2.98 27.18 7.41
N HIS A 427 3.35 27.61 8.62
CA HIS A 427 4.14 28.84 8.81
C HIS A 427 5.54 28.74 8.21
N PHE A 428 6.17 27.56 8.30
CA PHE A 428 7.47 27.34 7.65
C PHE A 428 7.36 27.42 6.13
N LEU A 429 6.37 26.72 5.53
CA LEU A 429 6.20 26.67 4.07
C LEU A 429 5.90 28.05 3.46
N SER A 430 5.26 28.95 4.20
CA SER A 430 4.99 30.33 3.77
C SER A 430 6.12 31.33 4.00
N SER A 431 7.26 30.88 4.55
CA SER A 431 8.35 31.76 4.95
C SER A 431 9.42 32.00 3.85
N ASP A 432 10.14 33.10 3.96
CA ASP A 432 11.33 33.37 3.14
C ASP A 432 12.46 32.37 3.40
N VAL A 433 12.48 31.73 4.56
CA VAL A 433 13.45 30.69 4.90
C VAL A 433 13.25 29.47 4.01
N PHE A 434 12.01 29.06 3.79
CA PHE A 434 11.65 27.96 2.89
C PHE A 434 11.98 28.28 1.43
N SER A 435 11.57 29.45 0.96
CA SER A 435 11.83 29.90 -0.42
C SER A 435 13.32 30.13 -0.70
N GLY A 436 14.12 30.38 0.33
CA GLY A 436 15.57 30.55 0.27
C GLY A 436 16.40 29.26 0.24
N LEU A 437 15.82 28.07 0.45
CA LEU A 437 16.54 26.78 0.40
C LEU A 437 17.01 26.49 -1.02
N ARG A 438 18.33 26.35 -1.22
CA ARG A 438 18.95 26.05 -2.53
C ARG A 438 20.35 25.47 -2.39
N ASN A 439 20.69 24.48 -3.24
CA ASN A 439 22.01 23.83 -3.27
C ASN A 439 22.45 23.27 -1.90
N GLU A 440 21.53 22.73 -1.16
CA GLU A 440 21.71 22.22 0.19
C GLU A 440 21.35 20.73 0.27
N LEU A 441 22.07 19.98 1.12
CA LEU A 441 21.64 18.65 1.56
C LEU A 441 20.77 18.86 2.79
N ILE A 442 19.50 18.46 2.69
CA ILE A 442 18.49 18.73 3.71
C ILE A 442 18.05 17.41 4.35
N LEU A 443 18.23 17.29 5.66
CA LEU A 443 17.64 16.20 6.44
C LEU A 443 16.30 16.66 7.02
N LEU A 444 15.25 15.94 6.67
CA LEU A 444 13.91 16.09 7.23
C LEU A 444 13.72 15.04 8.33
N LYS A 445 13.71 15.47 9.59
CA LYS A 445 13.57 14.61 10.75
C LYS A 445 12.39 15.10 11.59
N GLY A 446 11.27 14.41 11.50
CA GLY A 446 10.04 14.82 12.16
C GLY A 446 9.27 13.69 12.81
N ALA A 447 8.55 14.00 13.89
CA ALA A 447 7.55 13.10 14.43
C ALA A 447 6.28 13.17 13.57
N ARG A 448 5.61 12.03 13.40
CA ARG A 448 4.42 11.86 12.54
C ARG A 448 3.33 12.94 12.69
N PRO A 449 3.01 13.45 13.91
CA PRO A 449 1.98 14.48 14.07
C PRO A 449 2.29 15.83 13.42
N PHE A 450 3.55 16.09 13.02
CA PHE A 450 3.96 17.37 12.43
C PHE A 450 3.76 17.44 10.91
N GLY A 451 3.42 16.34 10.22
CA GLY A 451 3.10 16.35 8.80
C GLY A 451 4.28 16.79 7.90
N PHE A 452 5.49 16.30 8.15
CA PHE A 452 6.70 16.64 7.38
C PHE A 452 6.68 16.15 5.93
N ASP A 453 5.76 15.26 5.59
CA ASP A 453 5.42 14.86 4.21
C ASP A 453 5.08 16.08 3.35
N GLN A 454 4.36 17.08 3.89
CA GLN A 454 4.07 18.32 3.17
C GLN A 454 5.34 19.10 2.80
N ILE A 455 6.37 19.09 3.67
CA ILE A 455 7.66 19.72 3.37
C ILE A 455 8.36 18.94 2.26
N THR A 456 8.35 17.60 2.34
CA THR A 456 8.94 16.74 1.32
C THR A 456 8.29 16.95 -0.03
N GLU A 457 6.97 16.99 -0.10
CA GLU A 457 6.20 17.23 -1.34
C GLU A 457 6.51 18.57 -2.00
N GLN A 458 6.72 19.61 -1.18
CA GLN A 458 7.03 20.96 -1.67
C GLN A 458 8.50 21.13 -2.06
N LEU A 459 9.42 20.37 -1.44
CA LEU A 459 10.86 20.46 -1.73
C LEU A 459 11.32 19.43 -2.75
N GLU A 460 10.61 18.30 -2.93
CA GLU A 460 11.00 17.27 -3.90
C GLU A 460 11.04 17.83 -5.32
N GLN A 461 12.13 17.54 -6.03
CA GLN A 461 12.24 17.91 -7.44
C GLN A 461 11.26 17.05 -8.23
N LYS A 462 10.17 17.67 -8.65
CA LYS A 462 9.29 17.05 -9.63
C LYS A 462 10.05 17.04 -10.96
N VAL A 463 10.50 15.89 -11.40
CA VAL A 463 11.22 15.72 -12.68
C VAL A 463 10.29 16.06 -13.86
N HIS A 464 8.98 15.96 -13.62
CA HIS A 464 7.91 16.41 -14.50
C HIS A 464 6.95 17.29 -13.70
N GLU A 465 6.59 18.44 -14.20
CA GLU A 465 5.58 19.32 -13.60
C GLU A 465 4.16 18.78 -13.78
N THR A 466 3.98 17.82 -14.72
CA THR A 466 2.73 17.09 -14.91
C THR A 466 2.78 15.79 -14.14
N ILE A 467 1.80 15.60 -13.25
CA ILE A 467 1.69 14.42 -12.36
C ILE A 467 0.27 13.86 -12.40
N LEU A 468 0.16 12.56 -12.20
CA LEU A 468 -1.10 11.89 -11.91
C LEU A 468 -1.09 11.53 -10.41
N GLU A 469 -1.87 12.22 -9.63
CA GLU A 469 -2.12 11.87 -8.23
C GLU A 469 -3.10 10.70 -8.18
N VAL A 470 -2.76 9.68 -7.38
CA VAL A 470 -3.58 8.47 -7.23
C VAL A 470 -3.92 8.28 -5.76
N ASN A 471 -5.20 8.39 -5.44
CA ASN A 471 -5.73 8.24 -4.10
C ASN A 471 -6.04 6.76 -3.80
N LEU A 472 -5.17 6.10 -3.04
CA LEU A 472 -5.36 4.69 -2.67
C LEU A 472 -6.50 4.49 -1.65
N ASN A 473 -6.83 5.51 -0.84
CA ASN A 473 -8.00 5.44 0.03
C ASN A 473 -9.29 5.40 -0.79
N ALA A 474 -9.36 6.21 -1.86
CA ALA A 474 -10.48 6.20 -2.79
C ALA A 474 -10.67 4.82 -3.45
N VAL A 475 -9.58 4.14 -3.80
CA VAL A 475 -9.64 2.75 -4.30
C VAL A 475 -10.30 1.82 -3.28
N VAL A 476 -9.93 1.95 -2.00
CA VAL A 476 -10.50 1.13 -0.91
C VAL A 476 -11.98 1.48 -0.65
N GLU A 477 -12.32 2.77 -0.64
CA GLU A 477 -13.71 3.21 -0.45
C GLU A 477 -14.60 2.72 -1.60
N ASN A 478 -14.15 2.81 -2.84
CA ASN A 478 -14.87 2.31 -4.00
C ASN A 478 -14.99 0.79 -3.97
N LEU A 479 -13.92 0.06 -3.63
CA LEU A 479 -13.98 -1.39 -3.43
C LEU A 479 -15.06 -1.77 -2.41
N ASN A 480 -15.11 -1.07 -1.28
CA ASN A 480 -16.06 -1.34 -0.20
C ASN A 480 -17.49 -0.97 -0.60
N TYR A 481 -17.65 0.10 -1.39
CA TYR A 481 -18.95 0.44 -1.97
C TYR A 481 -19.50 -0.72 -2.79
N PHE A 482 -18.74 -1.27 -3.74
CA PHE A 482 -19.17 -2.41 -4.55
C PHE A 482 -19.32 -3.70 -3.73
N ARG A 483 -18.51 -3.92 -2.74
CA ARG A 483 -18.67 -5.04 -1.81
C ARG A 483 -19.98 -4.99 -1.03
N SER A 484 -20.52 -3.82 -0.76
CA SER A 484 -21.79 -3.68 -0.04
C SER A 484 -23.01 -4.24 -0.80
N PHE A 485 -22.87 -4.47 -2.11
CA PHE A 485 -23.90 -5.13 -2.93
C PHE A 485 -23.74 -6.66 -2.95
N LEU A 486 -22.58 -7.19 -2.55
CA LEU A 486 -22.27 -8.60 -2.67
C LEU A 486 -22.76 -9.39 -1.46
N LYS A 487 -23.13 -10.65 -1.70
CA LYS A 487 -23.36 -11.62 -0.64
C LYS A 487 -22.02 -12.00 -0.01
N PRO A 488 -21.99 -12.44 1.25
CA PRO A 488 -20.73 -12.77 1.95
C PRO A 488 -19.89 -13.87 1.24
N GLU A 489 -20.56 -14.79 0.56
CA GLU A 489 -19.91 -15.87 -0.19
C GLU A 489 -19.43 -15.46 -1.58
N THR A 490 -19.91 -14.34 -2.13
CA THR A 490 -19.56 -13.89 -3.48
C THR A 490 -18.17 -13.27 -3.51
N LYS A 491 -17.31 -13.81 -4.36
CA LYS A 491 -15.92 -13.37 -4.53
C LYS A 491 -15.80 -12.11 -5.39
N MET A 492 -14.75 -11.33 -5.15
CA MET A 492 -14.45 -10.14 -5.95
C MET A 492 -13.22 -10.36 -6.82
N VAL A 493 -13.38 -10.09 -8.12
CA VAL A 493 -12.27 -9.96 -9.08
C VAL A 493 -12.08 -8.48 -9.40
N CYS A 494 -10.91 -7.92 -9.13
CA CYS A 494 -10.59 -6.53 -9.47
C CYS A 494 -9.77 -6.45 -10.76
N MET A 495 -10.24 -5.63 -11.70
CA MET A 495 -9.57 -5.42 -12.98
C MET A 495 -8.48 -4.36 -12.84
N ILE A 496 -7.21 -4.74 -13.06
CA ILE A 496 -6.05 -3.84 -12.99
C ILE A 496 -5.20 -3.86 -14.27
N LYS A 497 -5.81 -4.25 -15.39
CA LYS A 497 -5.20 -4.23 -16.72
C LYS A 497 -4.88 -2.81 -17.18
N ALA A 498 -4.07 -2.69 -18.22
CA ALA A 498 -3.61 -1.42 -18.79
C ALA A 498 -2.98 -0.52 -17.72
N ASP A 499 -2.01 -1.07 -16.97
CA ASP A 499 -1.33 -0.41 -15.86
C ASP A 499 -2.32 0.19 -14.82
N GLY A 500 -3.29 -0.63 -14.36
CA GLY A 500 -4.31 -0.17 -13.43
C GLY A 500 -5.16 0.96 -14.00
N TYR A 501 -5.63 0.82 -15.24
CA TYR A 501 -6.33 1.90 -15.97
C TYR A 501 -5.54 3.21 -16.00
N GLY A 502 -4.23 3.12 -16.15
CA GLY A 502 -3.32 4.26 -16.17
C GLY A 502 -2.90 4.77 -14.80
N ALA A 503 -3.47 4.26 -13.72
CA ALA A 503 -3.18 4.73 -12.36
C ALA A 503 -1.97 4.04 -11.69
N GLY A 504 -1.38 3.03 -12.36
CA GLY A 504 -0.26 2.24 -11.82
C GLY A 504 -0.71 0.92 -11.17
N ALA A 505 -0.50 -0.20 -11.84
CA ALA A 505 -1.04 -1.50 -11.45
C ALA A 505 -0.45 -2.03 -10.14
N VAL A 506 0.83 -1.79 -9.87
CA VAL A 506 1.54 -2.40 -8.72
C VAL A 506 1.01 -1.88 -7.38
N GLU A 507 0.90 -0.56 -7.23
CA GLU A 507 0.46 0.03 -5.95
C GLU A 507 -1.03 -0.25 -5.69
N ILE A 508 -1.85 -0.22 -6.74
CA ILE A 508 -3.26 -0.62 -6.65
C ILE A 508 -3.38 -2.11 -6.27
N ALA A 509 -2.60 -2.99 -6.90
CA ALA A 509 -2.61 -4.42 -6.59
C ALA A 509 -2.18 -4.72 -5.14
N LYS A 510 -1.15 -4.03 -4.62
CA LYS A 510 -0.74 -4.11 -3.21
C LYS A 510 -1.89 -3.70 -2.29
N THR A 511 -2.52 -2.56 -2.57
CA THR A 511 -3.67 -2.07 -1.80
C THR A 511 -4.83 -3.07 -1.82
N LEU A 512 -5.18 -3.60 -2.99
CA LEU A 512 -6.26 -4.59 -3.12
C LEU A 512 -5.94 -5.90 -2.41
N GLN A 513 -4.70 -6.38 -2.49
CA GLN A 513 -4.25 -7.57 -1.79
C GLN A 513 -4.31 -7.40 -0.28
N ASP A 514 -3.87 -6.25 0.25
CA ASP A 514 -3.97 -5.92 1.68
C ASP A 514 -5.44 -5.88 2.16
N HIS A 515 -6.38 -5.62 1.24
CA HIS A 515 -7.82 -5.64 1.47
C HIS A 515 -8.48 -6.95 1.03
N ARG A 516 -7.71 -8.05 0.91
CA ARG A 516 -8.17 -9.42 0.69
C ARG A 516 -9.10 -9.57 -0.51
N VAL A 517 -8.74 -8.99 -1.65
CA VAL A 517 -9.44 -9.26 -2.90
C VAL A 517 -9.11 -10.68 -3.34
N ASP A 518 -10.11 -11.44 -3.79
CA ASP A 518 -9.95 -12.87 -4.14
C ASP A 518 -9.13 -13.07 -5.40
N TYR A 519 -9.35 -12.21 -6.41
CA TYR A 519 -8.69 -12.25 -7.69
C TYR A 519 -8.32 -10.86 -8.19
N LEU A 520 -7.17 -10.79 -8.84
CA LEU A 520 -6.81 -9.68 -9.72
C LEU A 520 -6.92 -10.14 -11.17
N ALA A 521 -7.30 -9.26 -12.08
CA ALA A 521 -7.35 -9.60 -13.51
C ALA A 521 -6.61 -8.57 -14.34
N VAL A 522 -5.72 -9.06 -15.19
CA VAL A 522 -4.91 -8.29 -16.13
C VAL A 522 -5.17 -8.74 -17.56
N ALA A 523 -4.73 -7.96 -18.55
CA ALA A 523 -4.98 -8.29 -19.94
C ALA A 523 -4.01 -9.37 -20.46
N VAL A 524 -2.72 -9.22 -20.26
CA VAL A 524 -1.65 -10.05 -20.83
C VAL A 524 -0.72 -10.61 -19.74
N ALA A 525 0.04 -11.65 -20.08
CA ALA A 525 0.93 -12.31 -19.14
C ALA A 525 2.00 -11.39 -18.55
N ASP A 526 2.55 -10.46 -19.35
CA ASP A 526 3.59 -9.53 -18.89
C ASP A 526 3.14 -8.63 -17.75
N GLU A 527 1.87 -8.18 -17.76
CA GLU A 527 1.28 -7.44 -16.62
C GLU A 527 1.23 -8.32 -15.37
N GLY A 528 0.82 -9.60 -15.51
CA GLY A 528 0.81 -10.54 -14.40
C GLY A 528 2.21 -10.82 -13.83
N VAL A 529 3.20 -10.97 -14.71
CA VAL A 529 4.62 -11.14 -14.33
C VAL A 529 5.13 -9.92 -13.56
N ALA A 530 4.81 -8.70 -14.02
CA ALA A 530 5.19 -7.47 -13.31
C ALA A 530 4.62 -7.43 -11.88
N LEU A 531 3.36 -7.82 -11.71
CA LEU A 531 2.73 -7.92 -10.40
C LEU A 531 3.39 -8.99 -9.51
N ARG A 532 3.69 -10.17 -10.04
CA ARG A 532 4.38 -11.22 -9.29
C ARG A 532 5.77 -10.77 -8.84
N LYS A 533 6.53 -10.12 -9.72
CA LYS A 533 7.85 -9.54 -9.38
C LYS A 533 7.75 -8.45 -8.31
N ALA A 534 6.64 -7.72 -8.26
CA ALA A 534 6.35 -6.73 -7.21
C ALA A 534 5.82 -7.34 -5.90
N GLY A 535 5.75 -8.68 -5.79
CA GLY A 535 5.36 -9.37 -4.57
C GLY A 535 3.86 -9.62 -4.40
N ILE A 536 3.08 -9.53 -5.46
CA ILE A 536 1.66 -9.87 -5.41
C ILE A 536 1.49 -11.38 -5.38
N THR A 537 0.80 -11.89 -4.36
CA THR A 537 0.52 -13.32 -4.15
C THR A 537 -0.95 -13.69 -4.40
N ALA A 538 -1.85 -12.71 -4.50
CA ALA A 538 -3.24 -12.93 -4.87
C ALA A 538 -3.38 -13.69 -6.20
N ASN A 539 -4.48 -14.40 -6.43
CA ASN A 539 -4.72 -15.08 -7.71
C ASN A 539 -4.80 -14.05 -8.84
N ILE A 540 -4.15 -14.33 -9.97
CA ILE A 540 -4.12 -13.42 -11.12
C ILE A 540 -4.70 -14.12 -12.35
N MET A 541 -5.78 -13.57 -12.89
CA MET A 541 -6.42 -14.02 -14.10
C MET A 541 -5.88 -13.25 -15.32
N ILE A 542 -5.52 -13.98 -16.39
CA ILE A 542 -5.07 -13.40 -17.66
C ILE A 542 -6.23 -13.45 -18.66
N MET A 543 -6.72 -12.26 -19.06
CA MET A 543 -7.92 -12.12 -19.90
C MET A 543 -7.67 -12.31 -21.40
N ASN A 544 -6.43 -12.11 -21.87
CA ASN A 544 -6.03 -12.32 -23.27
C ASN A 544 -4.72 -13.12 -23.31
N PRO A 545 -4.74 -14.42 -22.96
CA PRO A 545 -3.53 -15.22 -22.91
C PRO A 545 -2.96 -15.47 -24.31
N GLU A 546 -1.69 -15.22 -24.47
CA GLU A 546 -0.94 -15.52 -25.68
C GLU A 546 -0.38 -16.95 -25.62
N MET A 547 -0.48 -17.70 -26.73
CA MET A 547 0.01 -19.10 -26.78
C MET A 547 1.52 -19.21 -26.56
N THR A 548 2.27 -18.16 -26.87
CA THR A 548 3.72 -18.07 -26.67
C THR A 548 4.11 -17.86 -25.21
N ALA A 549 3.17 -17.38 -24.39
CA ALA A 549 3.38 -17.04 -22.99
C ALA A 549 2.97 -18.16 -22.00
N PHE A 550 2.52 -19.34 -22.45
CA PHE A 550 2.05 -20.40 -21.56
C PHE A 550 3.09 -20.81 -20.52
N LYS A 551 4.34 -21.02 -20.93
CA LYS A 551 5.40 -21.37 -19.99
C LYS A 551 5.58 -20.24 -18.94
N THR A 552 5.58 -19.00 -19.36
CA THR A 552 5.64 -17.85 -18.46
C THR A 552 4.46 -17.83 -17.48
N MET A 553 3.24 -18.15 -17.94
CA MET A 553 2.08 -18.24 -17.04
C MET A 553 2.26 -19.34 -16.00
N PHE A 554 2.81 -20.50 -16.37
CA PHE A 554 3.11 -21.58 -15.43
C PHE A 554 4.20 -21.18 -14.43
N ASP A 555 5.30 -20.58 -14.91
CA ASP A 555 6.43 -20.18 -14.06
C ASP A 555 6.04 -19.10 -13.03
N TYR A 556 5.02 -18.29 -13.32
CA TYR A 556 4.56 -17.18 -12.47
C TYR A 556 3.17 -17.39 -11.85
N ASP A 557 2.63 -18.60 -11.88
CA ASP A 557 1.32 -18.93 -11.27
C ASP A 557 0.20 -17.99 -11.74
N LEU A 558 0.01 -17.89 -13.07
CA LEU A 558 -0.99 -17.06 -13.72
C LEU A 558 -2.10 -17.93 -14.34
N GLU A 559 -3.36 -17.59 -14.07
CA GLU A 559 -4.51 -18.39 -14.46
C GLU A 559 -5.14 -17.86 -15.78
N PRO A 560 -5.00 -18.55 -16.92
CA PRO A 560 -5.45 -18.03 -18.21
C PRO A 560 -6.94 -18.20 -18.42
N GLU A 561 -7.57 -17.23 -19.11
CA GLU A 561 -8.86 -17.36 -19.78
C GLU A 561 -8.73 -18.36 -20.96
N VAL A 562 -9.77 -19.16 -21.19
CA VAL A 562 -9.86 -20.07 -22.34
C VAL A 562 -11.17 -19.84 -23.08
N TYR A 563 -11.09 -19.40 -24.32
CA TYR A 563 -12.22 -18.95 -25.12
C TYR A 563 -12.40 -19.69 -26.46
N SER A 564 -11.52 -20.64 -26.81
CA SER A 564 -11.60 -21.38 -28.05
C SER A 564 -10.93 -22.74 -27.96
N PHE A 565 -11.34 -23.69 -28.80
CA PHE A 565 -10.72 -25.03 -28.87
C PHE A 565 -9.26 -24.97 -29.25
N ARG A 566 -8.86 -24.06 -30.16
CA ARG A 566 -7.46 -23.86 -30.53
C ARG A 566 -6.59 -23.50 -29.32
N LEU A 567 -7.06 -22.55 -28.51
CA LEU A 567 -6.36 -22.11 -27.29
C LEU A 567 -6.32 -23.24 -26.26
N LEU A 568 -7.47 -23.93 -26.06
CA LEU A 568 -7.61 -25.05 -25.15
C LEU A 568 -6.62 -26.17 -25.46
N ASP A 569 -6.61 -26.65 -26.72
CA ASP A 569 -5.74 -27.73 -27.17
C ASP A 569 -4.24 -27.34 -27.05
N ALA A 570 -3.89 -26.11 -27.40
CA ALA A 570 -2.52 -25.58 -27.26
C ALA A 570 -2.07 -25.51 -25.79
N LEU A 571 -2.95 -25.05 -24.89
CA LEU A 571 -2.66 -24.98 -23.47
C LEU A 571 -2.50 -26.37 -22.83
N ILE A 572 -3.41 -27.32 -23.14
CA ILE A 572 -3.28 -28.72 -22.70
C ILE A 572 -1.94 -29.32 -23.16
N LYS A 573 -1.56 -29.09 -24.43
CA LYS A 573 -0.29 -29.57 -24.97
C LYS A 573 0.90 -28.93 -24.24
N ALA A 574 0.87 -27.64 -23.97
CA ALA A 574 1.92 -26.93 -23.26
C ALA A 574 2.05 -27.42 -21.82
N ALA A 575 0.95 -27.55 -21.09
CA ALA A 575 0.95 -28.04 -19.71
C ALA A 575 1.48 -29.49 -19.61
N ARG A 576 1.07 -30.37 -20.53
CA ARG A 576 1.58 -31.76 -20.60
C ARG A 576 3.09 -31.80 -20.86
N LYS A 577 3.60 -30.91 -21.72
CA LYS A 577 5.03 -30.81 -22.01
C LYS A 577 5.85 -30.44 -20.78
N GLU A 578 5.31 -29.57 -19.93
CA GLU A 578 5.94 -29.17 -18.67
C GLU A 578 5.61 -30.12 -17.49
N GLY A 579 4.87 -31.22 -17.71
CA GLY A 579 4.52 -32.18 -16.69
C GLY A 579 3.46 -31.68 -15.70
N ILE A 580 2.73 -30.64 -16.06
CA ILE A 580 1.73 -29.99 -15.21
C ILE A 580 0.43 -30.79 -15.22
N THR A 581 -0.21 -30.89 -14.04
CA THR A 581 -1.54 -31.46 -13.86
C THR A 581 -2.42 -30.51 -13.06
N GLY A 582 -3.72 -30.41 -13.45
CA GLY A 582 -4.71 -29.64 -12.74
C GLY A 582 -4.49 -28.11 -12.76
N TRP A 583 -3.84 -27.58 -13.79
CA TRP A 583 -3.66 -26.12 -13.89
C TRP A 583 -4.99 -25.41 -13.99
N PRO A 584 -5.27 -24.40 -13.14
CA PRO A 584 -6.55 -23.69 -13.14
C PRO A 584 -6.73 -22.82 -14.38
N VAL A 585 -7.92 -22.88 -14.98
CA VAL A 585 -8.29 -22.08 -16.15
C VAL A 585 -9.70 -21.51 -16.00
N HIS A 586 -9.95 -20.40 -16.67
CA HIS A 586 -11.24 -19.69 -16.65
C HIS A 586 -11.91 -19.83 -18.02
N ILE A 587 -12.97 -20.61 -18.08
CA ILE A 587 -13.71 -20.86 -19.33
C ILE A 587 -14.59 -19.67 -19.65
N LYS A 588 -14.50 -19.15 -20.87
CA LYS A 588 -15.33 -18.04 -21.30
C LYS A 588 -16.42 -18.49 -22.26
N PHE A 589 -17.66 -18.09 -21.98
CA PHE A 589 -18.81 -18.23 -22.86
C PHE A 589 -19.12 -16.92 -23.58
N ASP A 590 -19.51 -17.02 -24.85
CA ASP A 590 -20.13 -15.94 -25.60
C ASP A 590 -21.66 -16.08 -25.52
N THR A 591 -22.29 -15.15 -24.84
CA THR A 591 -23.76 -15.13 -24.67
C THR A 591 -24.39 -13.97 -25.42
N GLY A 592 -23.69 -13.41 -26.42
CA GLY A 592 -24.23 -12.37 -27.28
C GLY A 592 -23.40 -11.12 -27.42
N MET A 593 -22.17 -11.10 -26.86
CA MET A 593 -21.21 -10.01 -27.09
C MET A 593 -20.47 -10.17 -28.42
N HIS A 594 -20.34 -11.40 -28.91
CA HIS A 594 -19.68 -11.77 -30.16
C HIS A 594 -18.22 -11.28 -30.25
N ARG A 595 -17.51 -11.38 -29.13
CA ARG A 595 -16.09 -10.99 -29.06
C ARG A 595 -15.16 -12.19 -28.89
N LEU A 596 -15.28 -12.95 -27.84
CA LEU A 596 -14.52 -14.16 -27.51
C LEU A 596 -15.40 -15.06 -26.62
N GLY A 597 -15.28 -16.39 -26.77
CA GLY A 597 -15.96 -17.36 -25.92
C GLY A 597 -16.45 -18.56 -26.73
N PHE A 598 -16.70 -19.67 -26.03
CA PHE A 598 -17.42 -20.83 -26.58
C PHE A 598 -18.91 -20.54 -26.62
N ASP A 599 -19.61 -21.10 -27.61
CA ASP A 599 -21.07 -21.09 -27.64
C ASP A 599 -21.57 -22.01 -26.51
N PRO A 600 -22.38 -21.48 -25.56
CA PRO A 600 -22.87 -22.27 -24.43
C PRO A 600 -23.87 -23.38 -24.79
N VAL A 601 -24.38 -23.40 -26.01
CA VAL A 601 -25.32 -24.43 -26.54
C VAL A 601 -24.60 -25.40 -27.47
N ASP A 602 -23.98 -24.88 -28.52
CA ASP A 602 -23.41 -25.68 -29.59
C ASP A 602 -22.03 -26.29 -29.22
N ASP A 603 -21.19 -25.58 -28.46
CA ASP A 603 -19.87 -26.05 -28.12
C ASP A 603 -19.79 -26.86 -26.82
N ILE A 604 -20.81 -26.81 -25.95
CA ILE A 604 -20.72 -27.31 -24.57
C ILE A 604 -20.36 -28.80 -24.49
N PHE A 605 -20.96 -29.66 -25.30
CA PHE A 605 -20.66 -31.09 -25.24
C PHE A 605 -19.23 -31.42 -25.68
N LYS A 606 -18.74 -30.73 -26.69
CA LYS A 606 -17.37 -30.86 -27.19
C LYS A 606 -16.37 -30.31 -26.21
N LEU A 607 -16.71 -29.22 -25.55
CA LEU A 607 -15.87 -28.62 -24.50
C LEU A 607 -15.74 -29.56 -23.30
N VAL A 608 -16.88 -30.11 -22.83
CA VAL A 608 -16.89 -31.07 -21.71
C VAL A 608 -16.09 -32.33 -22.06
N ASP A 609 -16.24 -32.87 -23.27
CA ASP A 609 -15.48 -34.03 -23.74
C ASP A 609 -13.96 -33.75 -23.71
N ARG A 610 -13.53 -32.60 -24.24
CA ARG A 610 -12.11 -32.19 -24.23
C ARG A 610 -11.55 -32.02 -22.80
N LEU A 611 -12.31 -31.41 -21.92
CA LEU A 611 -11.87 -31.18 -20.54
C LEU A 611 -11.82 -32.48 -19.72
N LYS A 612 -12.71 -33.44 -19.96
CA LYS A 612 -12.74 -34.72 -19.25
C LYS A 612 -11.63 -35.70 -19.67
N HIS A 613 -11.21 -35.67 -20.92
CA HIS A 613 -10.22 -36.63 -21.46
C HIS A 613 -8.76 -36.12 -21.29
N GLN A 614 -8.54 -35.30 -20.29
CA GLN A 614 -7.19 -34.81 -19.94
C GLN A 614 -7.12 -34.44 -18.44
N ASN A 615 -5.93 -34.34 -17.90
CA ASN A 615 -5.65 -33.99 -16.50
C ASN A 615 -4.67 -32.82 -16.35
N ALA A 616 -4.26 -32.22 -17.46
CA ALA A 616 -3.27 -31.13 -17.43
C ALA A 616 -3.86 -29.81 -16.87
N ILE A 617 -5.15 -29.54 -17.18
CA ILE A 617 -5.84 -28.33 -16.74
C ILE A 617 -7.16 -28.68 -16.06
N ILE A 618 -7.68 -27.76 -15.25
CA ILE A 618 -8.95 -27.88 -14.55
C ILE A 618 -9.76 -26.59 -14.69
N PRO A 619 -11.06 -26.67 -15.06
CA PRO A 619 -11.90 -25.47 -15.10
C PRO A 619 -12.13 -24.96 -13.67
N ARG A 620 -11.50 -23.83 -13.32
CA ARG A 620 -11.66 -23.14 -12.05
C ARG A 620 -12.92 -22.31 -12.04
N SER A 621 -13.17 -21.61 -13.11
CA SER A 621 -14.41 -20.84 -13.29
C SER A 621 -14.94 -20.89 -14.71
N VAL A 622 -16.18 -20.47 -14.85
CA VAL A 622 -16.83 -20.19 -16.13
C VAL A 622 -17.49 -18.81 -16.07
N PHE A 623 -17.36 -18.03 -17.13
CA PHE A 623 -17.87 -16.67 -17.14
C PHE A 623 -18.33 -16.19 -18.52
N SER A 624 -19.14 -15.17 -18.51
CA SER A 624 -19.51 -14.37 -19.69
C SER A 624 -19.43 -12.87 -19.35
N HIS A 625 -19.96 -12.01 -20.20
CA HIS A 625 -19.90 -10.57 -20.01
C HIS A 625 -21.21 -9.91 -20.48
N PHE A 626 -21.81 -9.11 -19.62
CA PHE A 626 -22.97 -8.30 -20.00
C PHE A 626 -22.58 -7.23 -21.02
N VAL A 627 -23.43 -7.05 -22.01
CA VAL A 627 -23.24 -6.06 -23.08
C VAL A 627 -23.80 -4.70 -22.68
N GLY A 628 -24.93 -4.68 -21.98
CA GLY A 628 -25.70 -3.48 -21.68
C GLY A 628 -26.17 -3.41 -20.23
N SER A 629 -25.34 -3.82 -19.28
CA SER A 629 -25.66 -3.71 -17.83
C SER A 629 -25.62 -2.27 -17.31
N ASP A 630 -25.14 -1.33 -18.11
CA ASP A 630 -24.98 0.09 -17.80
C ASP A 630 -26.26 0.91 -18.06
N SER A 631 -27.34 0.30 -18.61
CA SER A 631 -28.60 0.97 -18.92
C SER A 631 -29.80 0.04 -18.84
N ASP A 632 -30.89 0.49 -18.22
CA ASP A 632 -32.18 -0.22 -18.13
C ASP A 632 -32.76 -0.60 -19.50
N GLY A 633 -32.39 0.14 -20.55
CA GLY A 633 -32.86 -0.10 -21.92
C GLY A 633 -32.48 -1.48 -22.50
N PHE A 634 -31.51 -2.17 -21.85
CA PHE A 634 -31.00 -3.47 -22.28
C PHE A 634 -31.35 -4.61 -21.34
N ASP A 635 -32.24 -4.41 -20.38
CA ASP A 635 -32.59 -5.41 -19.35
C ASP A 635 -33.11 -6.74 -19.94
N GLU A 636 -33.93 -6.67 -20.97
CA GLU A 636 -34.43 -7.86 -21.64
C GLU A 636 -33.31 -8.64 -22.35
N PHE A 637 -32.39 -7.93 -22.97
CA PHE A 637 -31.21 -8.54 -23.59
C PHE A 637 -30.30 -9.15 -22.54
N SER A 638 -30.03 -8.43 -21.45
CA SER A 638 -29.21 -8.89 -20.32
C SER A 638 -29.80 -10.11 -19.63
N ALA A 639 -31.14 -10.18 -19.52
CA ALA A 639 -31.87 -11.37 -19.01
C ALA A 639 -31.67 -12.59 -19.91
N ARG A 640 -31.74 -12.41 -21.23
CA ARG A 640 -31.44 -13.48 -22.19
C ARG A 640 -30.01 -13.95 -22.13
N GLN A 641 -29.04 -13.02 -22.04
CA GLN A 641 -27.64 -13.37 -21.85
C GLN A 641 -27.42 -14.22 -20.60
N PHE A 642 -28.03 -13.80 -19.48
CA PHE A 642 -27.95 -14.51 -18.22
C PHE A 642 -28.54 -15.91 -18.26
N ALA A 643 -29.73 -16.07 -18.82
CA ALA A 643 -30.39 -17.36 -19.01
C ALA A 643 -29.53 -18.34 -19.85
N LEU A 644 -28.95 -17.84 -20.93
CA LEU A 644 -28.07 -18.61 -21.80
C LEU A 644 -26.81 -19.03 -21.08
N PHE A 645 -26.24 -18.12 -20.27
CA PHE A 645 -25.09 -18.41 -19.43
C PHE A 645 -25.39 -19.48 -18.37
N GLN A 646 -26.54 -19.38 -17.71
CA GLN A 646 -26.97 -20.37 -16.71
C GLN A 646 -27.06 -21.75 -17.34
N GLU A 647 -27.76 -21.86 -18.48
CA GLU A 647 -27.93 -23.14 -19.17
C GLU A 647 -26.57 -23.80 -19.50
N GLY A 648 -25.65 -23.05 -20.10
CA GLY A 648 -24.31 -23.57 -20.46
C GLY A 648 -23.47 -23.92 -19.24
N SER A 649 -23.47 -23.05 -18.23
CA SER A 649 -22.70 -23.26 -17.01
C SER A 649 -23.25 -24.41 -16.15
N ASP A 650 -24.57 -24.66 -16.14
CA ASP A 650 -25.15 -25.81 -15.46
C ASP A 650 -24.72 -27.13 -16.11
N LYS A 651 -24.71 -27.19 -17.45
CA LYS A 651 -24.21 -28.34 -18.19
C LYS A 651 -22.73 -28.60 -17.93
N LEU A 652 -21.92 -27.54 -17.86
CA LEU A 652 -20.51 -27.64 -17.52
C LEU A 652 -20.33 -28.16 -16.10
N GLN A 653 -20.99 -27.57 -15.11
CA GLN A 653 -20.93 -28.00 -13.72
C GLN A 653 -21.36 -29.44 -13.51
N ALA A 654 -22.44 -29.89 -14.17
CA ALA A 654 -22.94 -31.26 -14.09
C ALA A 654 -21.90 -32.30 -14.56
N ALA A 655 -20.93 -31.88 -15.37
CA ALA A 655 -19.91 -32.76 -15.89
C ALA A 655 -18.74 -32.97 -14.92
N PHE A 656 -18.59 -32.15 -13.87
CA PHE A 656 -17.46 -32.16 -12.93
C PHE A 656 -17.94 -32.26 -11.49
N SER A 657 -17.17 -32.98 -10.64
CA SER A 657 -17.48 -33.15 -9.21
C SER A 657 -17.03 -31.97 -8.34
N HIS A 658 -16.03 -31.21 -8.78
CA HIS A 658 -15.60 -29.98 -8.09
C HIS A 658 -16.49 -28.80 -8.48
N HIS A 659 -16.60 -27.82 -7.59
CA HIS A 659 -17.34 -26.59 -7.85
C HIS A 659 -16.58 -25.71 -8.84
N ILE A 660 -17.26 -25.32 -9.92
CA ILE A 660 -16.76 -24.39 -10.95
C ILE A 660 -17.38 -23.03 -10.66
N LEU A 661 -16.57 -22.05 -10.28
CA LEU A 661 -17.04 -20.70 -9.96
C LEU A 661 -17.69 -20.05 -11.18
N ARG A 662 -18.84 -19.41 -10.98
CA ARG A 662 -19.60 -18.75 -12.05
C ARG A 662 -19.60 -17.26 -11.87
N HIS A 663 -19.37 -16.49 -12.93
CA HIS A 663 -19.43 -15.04 -12.86
C HIS A 663 -19.82 -14.39 -14.17
N MET A 664 -20.65 -13.34 -14.08
CA MET A 664 -21.10 -12.60 -15.24
C MET A 664 -21.05 -11.09 -15.03
N ASP A 665 -21.37 -10.59 -13.82
CA ASP A 665 -21.42 -9.18 -13.51
C ASP A 665 -20.09 -8.48 -13.72
N ASN A 666 -20.15 -7.32 -14.38
CA ASN A 666 -19.13 -6.27 -14.43
C ASN A 666 -19.50 -5.18 -13.40
N SER A 667 -18.78 -4.06 -13.38
CA SER A 667 -19.07 -2.97 -12.43
C SER A 667 -20.53 -2.52 -12.45
N ALA A 668 -21.12 -2.30 -13.62
CA ALA A 668 -22.51 -1.90 -13.75
C ALA A 668 -23.46 -3.02 -13.32
N GLY A 669 -23.17 -4.28 -13.68
CA GLY A 669 -23.99 -5.43 -13.28
C GLY A 669 -24.07 -5.64 -11.78
N ILE A 670 -23.01 -5.31 -11.02
CA ILE A 670 -23.02 -5.42 -9.56
C ILE A 670 -24.10 -4.52 -8.94
N GLU A 671 -24.28 -3.33 -9.46
CA GLU A 671 -25.29 -2.38 -8.98
C GLU A 671 -26.66 -2.67 -9.56
N HIS A 672 -26.72 -2.96 -10.85
CA HIS A 672 -27.98 -3.10 -11.59
C HIS A 672 -28.66 -4.45 -11.35
N PHE A 673 -27.89 -5.54 -11.20
CA PHE A 673 -28.40 -6.91 -11.07
C PHE A 673 -27.87 -7.63 -9.81
N PRO A 674 -28.07 -7.09 -8.61
CA PRO A 674 -27.50 -7.68 -7.39
C PRO A 674 -27.95 -9.13 -7.15
N GLU A 675 -29.04 -9.58 -7.77
CA GLU A 675 -29.51 -10.97 -7.72
C GLU A 675 -28.73 -11.93 -8.63
N ARG A 676 -27.94 -11.40 -9.60
CA ARG A 676 -27.20 -12.20 -10.61
C ARG A 676 -25.71 -12.37 -10.30
N GLN A 677 -25.26 -11.99 -9.12
CA GLN A 677 -23.82 -11.97 -8.75
C GLN A 677 -23.15 -13.36 -8.73
N MET A 678 -23.91 -14.45 -8.60
CA MET A 678 -23.42 -15.84 -8.58
C MET A 678 -22.25 -16.04 -7.59
N ASP A 679 -21.17 -16.75 -8.01
CA ASP A 679 -20.00 -17.00 -7.14
C ASP A 679 -18.96 -15.87 -7.13
N MET A 680 -18.91 -15.06 -8.21
CA MET A 680 -17.94 -13.96 -8.32
C MET A 680 -18.51 -12.78 -9.12
N CYS A 681 -18.00 -11.59 -8.85
CA CYS A 681 -18.23 -10.38 -9.64
C CYS A 681 -16.90 -9.73 -10.06
N ARG A 682 -16.90 -9.05 -11.22
CA ARG A 682 -15.71 -8.40 -11.77
C ARG A 682 -15.82 -6.88 -11.71
N LEU A 683 -15.14 -6.29 -10.74
CA LEU A 683 -15.07 -4.85 -10.56
C LEU A 683 -14.00 -4.23 -11.47
N GLY A 684 -14.43 -3.38 -12.38
CA GLY A 684 -13.59 -2.65 -13.33
C GLY A 684 -13.56 -1.16 -13.04
N ILE A 685 -14.20 -0.37 -13.91
CA ILE A 685 -14.12 1.09 -13.90
C ILE A 685 -14.67 1.72 -12.61
N GLY A 686 -15.63 1.10 -11.97
CA GLY A 686 -16.16 1.54 -10.68
C GLY A 686 -15.09 1.62 -9.60
N LEU A 687 -14.08 0.74 -9.62
CA LEU A 687 -12.94 0.78 -8.72
C LEU A 687 -12.17 2.10 -8.82
N TYR A 688 -12.14 2.69 -10.02
CA TYR A 688 -11.41 3.93 -10.35
C TYR A 688 -12.25 5.20 -10.18
N GLY A 689 -13.45 5.07 -9.58
CA GLY A 689 -14.31 6.19 -9.21
C GLY A 689 -15.20 6.73 -10.35
N VAL A 690 -15.41 5.94 -11.39
CA VAL A 690 -16.37 6.28 -12.46
C VAL A 690 -17.60 5.43 -12.28
N ASP A 691 -18.75 6.09 -12.16
CA ASP A 691 -20.04 5.40 -12.04
C ASP A 691 -20.38 4.67 -13.34
N PRO A 692 -20.51 3.34 -13.29
CA PRO A 692 -20.74 2.54 -14.49
C PRO A 692 -22.21 2.42 -14.88
N TYR A 693 -23.15 2.77 -14.00
CA TYR A 693 -24.57 2.57 -14.19
C TYR A 693 -25.32 3.91 -14.33
N GLN A 694 -26.08 4.06 -15.38
CA GLN A 694 -26.89 5.23 -15.67
C GLN A 694 -28.35 4.83 -15.87
N PRO A 695 -29.21 4.92 -14.86
CA PRO A 695 -30.61 4.59 -15.00
C PRO A 695 -31.32 5.52 -16.00
N ALA A 696 -32.20 4.99 -16.83
CA ALA A 696 -32.92 5.70 -17.91
C ALA A 696 -33.78 6.89 -17.43
N ALA A 697 -34.13 6.95 -16.15
CA ALA A 697 -34.83 8.06 -15.52
C ALA A 697 -33.99 9.32 -15.31
N ALA A 698 -32.69 9.26 -15.54
CA ALA A 698 -31.78 10.39 -15.41
C ALA A 698 -31.73 11.29 -16.64
N ASN A 699 -32.89 11.56 -17.27
CA ASN A 699 -33.03 12.60 -18.30
C ASN A 699 -32.90 14.00 -17.71
N SER A 700 -31.74 14.32 -17.16
CA SER A 700 -31.39 15.71 -16.89
C SER A 700 -29.89 15.87 -17.04
N SER A 701 -29.51 16.88 -17.82
CA SER A 701 -28.18 17.49 -17.96
C SER A 701 -27.58 18.04 -16.67
N LEU A 702 -27.96 17.49 -15.53
CA LEU A 702 -27.43 17.68 -14.21
C LEU A 702 -26.93 16.32 -13.76
N PHE A 703 -25.69 15.99 -14.11
CA PHE A 703 -24.88 15.04 -13.36
C PHE A 703 -24.78 15.57 -11.93
N THR A 704 -25.84 15.38 -11.17
CA THR A 704 -25.82 15.57 -9.75
C THR A 704 -24.99 14.43 -9.19
N LEU A 705 -23.91 14.78 -8.59
CA LEU A 705 -23.07 14.11 -7.60
C LEU A 705 -23.86 13.19 -6.62
N HIS A 706 -24.48 12.13 -7.12
CA HIS A 706 -25.03 11.06 -6.30
C HIS A 706 -24.21 9.77 -6.39
N SER A 707 -23.07 9.81 -7.08
CA SER A 707 -22.11 8.71 -7.03
C SER A 707 -21.47 8.72 -5.65
N SER A 708 -21.67 7.64 -4.91
CA SER A 708 -20.93 7.38 -3.66
C SER A 708 -19.45 7.14 -3.92
N LEU A 709 -19.05 7.05 -5.18
CA LEU A 709 -17.70 6.74 -5.62
C LEU A 709 -16.77 7.94 -5.47
N LYS A 710 -15.53 7.65 -5.09
CA LYS A 710 -14.47 8.63 -4.89
C LYS A 710 -13.55 8.69 -6.09
N CYS A 711 -13.13 9.89 -6.47
CA CYS A 711 -12.15 10.10 -7.52
C CYS A 711 -10.80 9.48 -7.12
N VAL A 712 -10.30 8.55 -7.93
CA VAL A 712 -9.02 7.87 -7.69
C VAL A 712 -7.87 8.64 -8.32
N SER A 713 -8.04 9.14 -9.54
CA SER A 713 -6.97 9.74 -10.35
C SER A 713 -7.21 11.21 -10.62
N THR A 714 -6.26 12.06 -10.26
CA THR A 714 -6.28 13.50 -10.58
C THR A 714 -5.04 13.89 -11.38
N LEU A 715 -5.23 14.30 -12.63
CA LEU A 715 -4.15 14.76 -13.51
C LEU A 715 -3.94 16.25 -13.34
N LYS A 716 -2.75 16.64 -12.91
CA LYS A 716 -2.37 18.01 -12.61
C LYS A 716 -1.11 18.41 -13.33
N THR A 717 -1.00 19.71 -13.62
CA THR A 717 0.19 20.35 -14.15
C THR A 717 0.33 21.76 -13.56
N THR A 718 1.27 22.57 -14.06
CA THR A 718 1.52 23.95 -13.59
C THR A 718 1.54 24.94 -14.75
N ILE A 719 1.42 26.22 -14.46
CA ILE A 719 1.60 27.28 -15.44
C ILE A 719 3.10 27.54 -15.63
N LEU A 720 3.61 27.32 -16.85
CA LEU A 720 5.02 27.60 -17.20
C LEU A 720 5.26 29.09 -17.43
N GLN A 721 4.36 29.73 -18.17
CA GLN A 721 4.52 31.12 -18.60
C GLN A 721 3.17 31.77 -18.87
N LEU A 722 3.07 33.04 -18.53
CA LEU A 722 1.95 33.92 -18.88
C LEU A 722 2.34 34.90 -20.00
N ARG A 723 1.47 35.07 -20.97
CA ARG A 723 1.66 36.03 -22.08
C ARG A 723 0.42 36.87 -22.32
N HIS A 724 0.60 38.16 -22.41
CA HIS A 724 -0.42 39.10 -22.95
C HIS A 724 -0.46 39.00 -24.46
N VAL A 725 -1.62 38.69 -25.02
CA VAL A 725 -1.86 38.54 -26.45
C VAL A 725 -2.96 39.51 -26.84
N PRO A 726 -2.67 40.49 -27.70
CA PRO A 726 -3.65 41.49 -28.15
C PRO A 726 -4.79 40.88 -28.98
N ALA A 727 -5.93 41.53 -28.98
CA ALA A 727 -7.05 41.17 -29.85
C ALA A 727 -6.60 41.18 -31.34
N GLY A 728 -7.09 40.19 -32.10
CA GLY A 728 -6.74 40.01 -33.52
C GLY A 728 -5.50 39.16 -33.79
N GLU A 729 -4.70 38.87 -32.75
CA GLU A 729 -3.58 37.94 -32.82
C GLU A 729 -4.04 36.46 -32.72
N THR A 730 -3.13 35.54 -32.90
CA THR A 730 -3.41 34.09 -32.89
C THR A 730 -2.43 33.30 -32.04
N VAL A 731 -2.91 32.19 -31.44
CA VAL A 731 -2.16 31.28 -30.57
C VAL A 731 -2.03 29.90 -31.22
N GLY A 732 -0.84 29.30 -31.12
CA GLY A 732 -0.55 27.93 -31.50
C GLY A 732 -0.41 27.65 -32.99
N TYR A 733 -0.21 26.37 -33.30
CA TYR A 733 0.02 25.89 -34.65
C TYR A 733 -1.14 26.19 -35.60
N SER A 734 -0.79 26.51 -36.86
CA SER A 734 -1.74 26.84 -37.94
C SER A 734 -2.60 28.06 -37.62
N ARG A 735 -2.19 28.87 -36.64
CA ARG A 735 -2.92 30.07 -36.20
C ARG A 735 -4.40 29.83 -35.89
N LYS A 736 -4.69 28.66 -35.29
CA LYS A 736 -6.08 28.21 -34.99
C LYS A 736 -6.69 28.94 -33.80
N GLY A 737 -5.91 29.27 -32.77
CA GLY A 737 -6.38 29.98 -31.60
C GLY A 737 -6.57 31.47 -31.90
N LYS A 738 -7.75 31.91 -32.32
CA LYS A 738 -8.08 33.31 -32.56
C LYS A 738 -8.33 34.01 -31.24
N ILE A 739 -7.75 35.20 -31.06
CA ILE A 739 -7.91 36.07 -29.90
C ILE A 739 -8.79 37.25 -30.27
N GLU A 740 -10.00 37.29 -29.68
CA GLU A 740 -11.02 38.29 -30.01
C GLU A 740 -10.95 39.54 -29.11
N ARG A 741 -10.36 39.41 -27.91
CA ARG A 741 -10.09 40.50 -26.96
C ARG A 741 -8.67 40.40 -26.43
N ASP A 742 -8.14 41.45 -25.89
CA ASP A 742 -6.85 41.41 -25.19
C ASP A 742 -6.90 40.35 -24.12
N SER A 743 -6.03 39.36 -24.22
CA SER A 743 -6.10 38.13 -23.42
C SER A 743 -4.78 37.81 -22.76
N VAL A 744 -4.86 37.10 -21.61
CA VAL A 744 -3.72 36.49 -20.96
C VAL A 744 -3.77 35.00 -21.24
N ILE A 745 -2.75 34.50 -21.94
CA ILE A 745 -2.63 33.09 -22.31
C ILE A 745 -1.53 32.44 -21.47
N ALA A 746 -1.88 31.35 -20.81
CA ALA A 746 -0.93 30.52 -20.05
C ALA A 746 -0.47 29.31 -20.87
N ALA A 747 0.84 29.05 -20.87
CA ALA A 747 1.42 27.81 -21.38
C ALA A 747 1.54 26.82 -20.25
N ILE A 748 1.10 25.58 -20.45
CA ILE A 748 1.15 24.48 -19.48
C ILE A 748 1.91 23.27 -20.07
N PRO A 749 2.79 22.58 -19.30
CA PRO A 749 3.66 21.50 -19.80
C PRO A 749 2.94 20.15 -19.88
N ILE A 750 1.85 20.10 -20.62
CA ILE A 750 1.13 18.87 -20.95
C ILE A 750 0.66 18.94 -22.39
N GLY A 751 0.86 17.85 -23.12
CA GLY A 751 0.44 17.73 -24.50
C GLY A 751 -0.09 16.35 -24.85
N TYR A 752 -0.27 16.08 -26.15
CA TYR A 752 -0.81 14.79 -26.57
C TYR A 752 0.15 13.61 -26.32
N ALA A 753 1.46 13.85 -26.16
CA ALA A 753 2.41 12.82 -25.77
C ALA A 753 2.27 12.41 -24.29
N ASP A 754 1.61 13.24 -23.47
CA ASP A 754 1.29 12.96 -22.06
C ASP A 754 -0.10 12.32 -21.90
N GLY A 755 -0.91 12.31 -22.96
CA GLY A 755 -2.28 11.80 -22.96
C GLY A 755 -3.37 12.87 -23.08
N LEU A 756 -3.01 14.17 -23.18
CA LEU A 756 -3.98 15.24 -23.42
C LEU A 756 -4.40 15.26 -24.90
N ASN A 757 -5.56 14.71 -25.20
CA ASN A 757 -6.01 14.54 -26.58
C ASN A 757 -6.13 15.87 -27.34
N ARG A 758 -5.64 15.88 -28.55
CA ARG A 758 -5.57 17.09 -29.40
C ARG A 758 -6.94 17.71 -29.74
N HIS A 759 -8.01 16.91 -29.77
CA HIS A 759 -9.39 17.36 -30.01
C HIS A 759 -9.95 18.22 -28.86
N LEU A 760 -9.36 18.19 -27.68
CA LEU A 760 -9.73 19.06 -26.55
C LEU A 760 -9.33 20.54 -26.79
N GLY A 761 -8.41 20.80 -27.71
CA GLY A 761 -7.98 22.15 -28.10
C GLY A 761 -9.06 23.00 -28.80
N ASN A 762 -8.70 24.20 -29.20
CA ASN A 762 -9.56 25.12 -29.96
C ASN A 762 -10.89 25.47 -29.24
N ARG A 763 -10.85 25.62 -27.91
CA ARG A 763 -12.00 25.93 -27.03
C ARG A 763 -13.08 24.83 -26.97
N HIS A 764 -12.75 23.58 -27.36
CA HIS A 764 -13.68 22.47 -27.23
C HIS A 764 -13.80 21.99 -25.79
N CYS A 765 -12.73 22.17 -25.00
CA CYS A 765 -12.71 21.78 -23.61
C CYS A 765 -11.94 22.80 -22.74
N TYR A 766 -11.93 22.58 -21.44
CA TYR A 766 -11.26 23.43 -20.46
C TYR A 766 -10.55 22.58 -19.40
N CYS A 767 -9.64 23.22 -18.69
CA CYS A 767 -9.07 22.73 -17.43
C CYS A 767 -9.43 23.71 -16.29
N LEU A 768 -9.02 23.40 -15.07
CA LEU A 768 -9.26 24.30 -13.93
C LEU A 768 -7.96 24.94 -13.45
N VAL A 769 -7.99 26.26 -13.27
CA VAL A 769 -6.95 27.06 -12.62
C VAL A 769 -7.58 27.72 -11.40
N LYS A 770 -7.10 27.43 -10.19
CA LYS A 770 -7.73 27.92 -8.93
C LYS A 770 -9.24 27.65 -8.87
N GLY A 771 -9.69 26.50 -9.39
CA GLY A 771 -11.10 26.12 -9.41
C GLY A 771 -11.95 26.82 -10.49
N GLN A 772 -11.36 27.68 -11.34
CA GLN A 772 -12.04 28.38 -12.41
C GLN A 772 -11.71 27.77 -13.78
N LYS A 773 -12.69 27.78 -14.70
CA LYS A 773 -12.53 27.19 -16.03
C LYS A 773 -11.60 28.03 -16.91
N ALA A 774 -10.57 27.39 -17.45
CA ALA A 774 -9.63 27.92 -18.40
C ALA A 774 -9.70 27.12 -19.71
N GLU A 775 -10.22 27.69 -20.79
CA GLU A 775 -10.38 26.99 -22.07
C GLU A 775 -9.04 26.78 -22.76
N TYR A 776 -8.88 25.63 -23.45
CA TYR A 776 -7.73 25.39 -24.30
C TYR A 776 -7.79 26.23 -25.56
N VAL A 777 -6.75 27.05 -25.84
CA VAL A 777 -6.68 27.95 -26.99
C VAL A 777 -5.73 27.40 -28.03
N GLY A 778 -6.20 27.33 -29.28
CA GLY A 778 -5.42 26.78 -30.39
C GLY A 778 -5.25 25.26 -30.30
N ASN A 779 -4.38 24.71 -31.14
CA ASN A 779 -4.09 23.31 -31.18
C ASN A 779 -3.22 22.92 -29.98
N ILE A 780 -3.56 21.84 -29.28
CA ILE A 780 -2.69 21.21 -28.28
C ILE A 780 -1.43 20.68 -29.00
N CYS A 781 -0.26 21.00 -28.49
CA CYS A 781 1.03 20.57 -29.01
C CYS A 781 1.44 19.21 -28.45
N MET A 782 2.63 18.70 -28.81
CA MET A 782 3.13 17.44 -28.33
C MET A 782 3.34 17.44 -26.81
N ASP A 783 3.96 18.49 -26.29
CA ASP A 783 4.44 18.59 -24.91
C ASP A 783 3.87 19.81 -24.15
N VAL A 784 3.11 20.68 -24.81
CA VAL A 784 2.61 21.94 -24.25
C VAL A 784 1.19 22.20 -24.75
N ALA A 785 0.33 22.75 -23.91
CA ALA A 785 -0.95 23.31 -24.29
C ALA A 785 -1.06 24.76 -23.83
N MET A 786 -1.92 25.52 -24.48
CA MET A 786 -2.20 26.94 -24.16
C MET A 786 -3.63 27.04 -23.65
N ILE A 787 -3.83 27.78 -22.57
CA ILE A 787 -5.13 28.02 -21.95
C ILE A 787 -5.39 29.52 -21.76
N ASP A 788 -6.65 29.93 -21.87
CA ASP A 788 -7.08 31.31 -21.65
C ASP A 788 -7.33 31.55 -20.15
N VAL A 789 -6.52 32.40 -19.54
CA VAL A 789 -6.60 32.75 -18.11
C VAL A 789 -6.87 34.23 -17.90
N THR A 790 -7.44 34.90 -18.92
CA THR A 790 -7.65 36.34 -18.93
C THR A 790 -8.39 36.84 -17.69
N ASP A 791 -9.40 36.12 -17.25
CA ASP A 791 -10.26 36.54 -16.15
C ASP A 791 -9.87 35.83 -14.83
N ILE A 792 -8.75 35.08 -14.80
CA ILE A 792 -8.31 34.28 -13.67
C ILE A 792 -7.03 34.88 -13.06
N PRO A 793 -7.06 35.37 -11.81
CA PRO A 793 -5.87 35.89 -11.16
C PRO A 793 -4.88 34.76 -10.80
N CYS A 794 -3.95 34.48 -11.71
CA CYS A 794 -2.96 33.43 -11.58
C CYS A 794 -1.54 33.94 -11.87
N VAL A 795 -0.55 33.15 -11.44
CA VAL A 795 0.87 33.41 -11.63
C VAL A 795 1.56 32.15 -12.18
N GLU A 796 2.77 32.31 -12.71
CA GLU A 796 3.62 31.20 -13.13
C GLU A 796 3.90 30.29 -11.93
N GLY A 797 3.77 28.96 -12.11
CA GLY A 797 3.85 27.95 -11.04
C GLY A 797 2.50 27.58 -10.39
N ASP A 798 1.42 28.32 -10.66
CA ASP A 798 0.09 27.95 -10.17
C ASP A 798 -0.35 26.60 -10.77
N GLN A 799 -1.06 25.81 -9.95
CA GLN A 799 -1.52 24.47 -10.31
C GLN A 799 -2.72 24.54 -11.28
N VAL A 800 -2.72 23.61 -12.20
CA VAL A 800 -3.78 23.39 -13.19
C VAL A 800 -4.28 21.97 -13.09
N GLU A 801 -5.60 21.79 -12.89
CA GLU A 801 -6.25 20.47 -12.88
C GLU A 801 -6.82 20.19 -14.28
N ILE A 802 -6.36 19.09 -14.88
CA ILE A 802 -6.78 18.64 -16.22
C ILE A 802 -8.04 17.78 -16.12
N PHE A 803 -8.06 16.81 -15.20
CA PHE A 803 -9.22 16.09 -14.72
C PHE A 803 -8.96 15.57 -13.31
N GLY A 804 -9.99 15.32 -12.54
CA GLY A 804 -9.85 14.80 -11.17
C GLY A 804 -11.09 15.04 -10.33
N GLU A 805 -10.88 15.36 -9.07
CA GLU A 805 -11.96 15.54 -8.10
C GLU A 805 -12.89 16.72 -8.45
N ASN A 806 -12.31 17.86 -8.94
CA ASN A 806 -13.09 19.05 -9.25
C ASN A 806 -13.49 19.13 -10.74
N LEU A 807 -12.86 18.35 -11.61
CA LEU A 807 -13.17 18.24 -13.03
C LEU A 807 -13.27 16.76 -13.41
N PRO A 808 -14.45 16.15 -13.34
CA PRO A 808 -14.62 14.74 -13.65
C PRO A 808 -14.10 14.36 -15.04
N VAL A 809 -13.46 13.19 -15.13
CA VAL A 809 -12.90 12.68 -16.39
C VAL A 809 -13.97 12.52 -17.48
N THR A 810 -15.24 12.36 -17.08
CA THR A 810 -16.40 12.26 -17.97
C THR A 810 -16.57 13.53 -18.83
N VAL A 811 -16.21 14.70 -18.32
CA VAL A 811 -16.25 15.96 -19.09
C VAL A 811 -15.34 15.87 -20.32
N LEU A 812 -14.15 15.27 -20.17
CA LEU A 812 -13.21 15.10 -21.27
C LEU A 812 -13.70 14.03 -22.24
N SER A 813 -14.20 12.88 -21.72
CA SER A 813 -14.70 11.80 -22.57
C SER A 813 -15.91 12.22 -23.39
N ASP A 814 -16.82 13.03 -22.84
CA ASP A 814 -18.00 13.53 -23.54
C ASP A 814 -17.62 14.45 -24.72
N VAL A 815 -16.64 15.35 -24.50
CA VAL A 815 -16.11 16.23 -25.57
C VAL A 815 -15.41 15.42 -26.69
N LEU A 816 -14.79 14.30 -26.30
CA LEU A 816 -14.06 13.43 -27.22
C LEU A 816 -14.96 12.39 -27.93
N ASP A 817 -16.25 12.34 -27.60
CA ASP A 817 -17.18 11.32 -28.07
C ASP A 817 -16.63 9.88 -27.79
N THR A 818 -16.13 9.69 -26.57
CA THR A 818 -15.54 8.42 -26.12
C THR A 818 -15.94 8.10 -24.68
N ILE A 819 -15.31 7.09 -24.09
CA ILE A 819 -15.57 6.62 -22.73
C ILE A 819 -14.42 6.99 -21.76
N PRO A 820 -14.71 7.15 -20.47
CA PRO A 820 -13.68 7.47 -19.44
C PRO A 820 -12.49 6.52 -19.42
N TYR A 821 -12.70 5.25 -19.77
CA TYR A 821 -11.62 4.25 -19.89
C TYR A 821 -10.49 4.70 -20.81
N GLU A 822 -10.84 5.23 -21.99
CA GLU A 822 -9.85 5.68 -22.98
C GLU A 822 -9.07 6.88 -22.45
N VAL A 823 -9.76 7.83 -21.82
CA VAL A 823 -9.10 9.01 -21.26
C VAL A 823 -8.13 8.62 -20.14
N LEU A 824 -8.54 7.77 -19.19
CA LEU A 824 -7.69 7.32 -18.09
C LEU A 824 -6.46 6.55 -18.60
N THR A 825 -6.68 5.59 -19.52
CA THR A 825 -5.58 4.75 -20.04
C THR A 825 -4.67 5.47 -21.02
N SER A 826 -5.08 6.64 -21.53
CA SER A 826 -4.24 7.46 -22.41
C SER A 826 -3.13 8.22 -21.67
N VAL A 827 -3.21 8.35 -20.33
CA VAL A 827 -2.15 9.01 -19.55
C VAL A 827 -0.85 8.24 -19.70
N SER A 828 0.12 8.86 -20.35
CA SER A 828 1.40 8.25 -20.72
C SER A 828 2.24 7.88 -19.48
N ASN A 829 3.07 6.85 -19.60
CA ASN A 829 3.99 6.42 -18.52
C ASN A 829 5.08 7.48 -18.22
N ARG A 830 5.26 8.51 -19.05
CA ARG A 830 6.15 9.64 -18.76
C ARG A 830 5.56 10.61 -17.73
N VAL A 831 4.23 10.59 -17.52
CA VAL A 831 3.58 11.32 -16.43
C VAL A 831 3.81 10.56 -15.13
N LYS A 832 4.45 11.19 -14.14
CA LYS A 832 4.76 10.58 -12.85
C LYS A 832 3.48 10.30 -12.08
N ARG A 833 3.30 9.06 -11.59
CA ARG A 833 2.24 8.70 -10.64
C ARG A 833 2.71 9.01 -9.23
N VAL A 834 1.87 9.69 -8.48
CA VAL A 834 2.11 10.03 -7.06
C VAL A 834 0.98 9.42 -6.24
N TYR A 835 1.32 8.44 -5.43
CA TYR A 835 0.34 7.72 -4.61
C TYR A 835 0.27 8.32 -3.22
N PHE A 836 -0.95 8.46 -2.71
CA PHE A 836 -1.15 8.85 -1.33
C PHE A 836 -2.21 7.96 -0.67
N GLN A 837 -1.96 7.68 0.60
CA GLN A 837 -2.82 6.90 1.47
C GLN A 837 -2.66 7.44 2.89
N ASP A 838 -3.76 7.92 3.48
CA ASP A 838 -3.77 8.48 4.84
C ASP A 838 -3.58 7.42 5.94
#